data_3b0f7982a7a5165676b57af8b50c7148
#
_entry.id   3b0f7982a7a5165676b57af8b50c7148
#
_cell.length_a   1.000
_cell.length_b   1.000
_cell.length_c   1.000
_cell.angle_alpha   90.00
_cell.angle_beta   90.00
_cell.angle_gamma   90.00
#
_symmetry.space_group_name_H-M   'P 1'
#
loop_
_entity.id
_entity.type
_entity.pdbx_description
1 polymer ?
#
loop_
_entity_poly.entity_id
_entity_poly.type
_entity_poly.pdbx_seq_one_letter_code
_entity_poly.pdbx_strand_id
1 'polypeptide(L)'
;MVDGEPDKEQYDGRQDVLAVSLSGALVPLATLRTWKGADPWFGTFAESTDLCRRICLGGGRVVVVPQARIAHRRARFEGVRSKNGQPVEDEEGRVDPYLAVREANTKYAYTDVHRSWWPLLWIWSILKALGLAVLCLTRKQPYHACCELALPWRSLLHLPGAWRARARLREQSRVSLKALAALQTTRQQIGQWNDRKRAFLDQRGTVILSPLAKAHLRKRLMRRWGLAIASAVIAFAWIVFLYWNVLRSVFSGASIYSQTLLPTDASFSQLVHAATTSWAYTAGTGISAPSAPWLLVLMVVSVFTAGHVATAVAVVFFLSAPLMVLSFWALAGIFTRSDTVRCVIALAWFAIALSMNVYSDADVTMMTVMVFLPAAFAFSFRAVGMYRTEDLVNPQASVQAAALAALCFIPVVAAEPQLLLPLMLSFLVFLMLVRSHRTTLLLIPLPAASVCAPTLVNTVRFAGAGTWRQIFGSVILPSSAHDGHPMIANLSDIVSRAFGVAVSGEIWQYVAAAMLALIVLLAAVSLFLPFVLRVSRMMWVVAIAGLATSLLSAAVVVAVDADGAVAGSVLPGVSFTMMGLLSCVCMVAGGAVQRFVMLWQRPTGDVEVERNGASTGIIAGRAARIVLVMLIAASVVASAGFDYVARDHNTVSTSDSGLPIVASDYLAQDEARRVLAVRADSAGSISYNVMRTRRGDLIDSSPAQRVEVAFGRSDDANKAIAKDCAQLLSNADSDAVADLSELGFGGIYVVRSGEDKAQKEITDQLSSNISASDGTQNVVSTDAGTYYRLTIQDTAKQHIDRKGYRQAESSVWRQAWLWCMGIVLAAYCLVALPRMRRHGQEEA
;
A
#
# COMPACT_ATOMS: atom_id res chain seq x y z
N MET A 1 -13.27 6.78 -45.51
CA MET A 1 -12.49 7.69 -44.66
C MET A 1 -12.32 7.07 -43.29
N VAL A 2 -11.14 7.15 -42.73
CA VAL A 2 -10.90 6.67 -41.37
C VAL A 2 -11.11 7.85 -40.41
N ASP A 3 -11.86 7.65 -39.32
CA ASP A 3 -12.09 8.73 -38.36
C ASP A 3 -10.80 9.21 -37.70
N GLY A 4 -10.55 10.50 -37.73
CA GLY A 4 -9.34 11.13 -37.20
C GLY A 4 -8.16 11.18 -38.17
N GLU A 5 -8.28 10.66 -39.37
CA GLU A 5 -7.26 10.77 -40.40
C GLU A 5 -7.20 12.23 -40.92
N PRO A 6 -6.01 12.87 -40.92
CA PRO A 6 -5.87 14.20 -41.51
C PRO A 6 -6.08 14.10 -43.03
N ASP A 7 -6.77 15.07 -43.55
CA ASP A 7 -6.98 15.20 -44.98
C ASP A 7 -5.65 15.59 -45.66
N LYS A 8 -5.19 14.73 -46.55
CA LYS A 8 -4.03 14.91 -47.40
C LYS A 8 -4.37 14.64 -48.85
N GLU A 9 -5.60 15.01 -49.27
CA GLU A 9 -6.09 14.83 -50.64
C GLU A 9 -6.27 13.35 -51.06
N GLN A 10 -6.13 12.40 -50.13
CA GLN A 10 -6.19 10.96 -50.41
C GLN A 10 -7.55 10.44 -50.86
N TYR A 11 -8.59 11.27 -50.70
CA TYR A 11 -9.95 10.96 -51.10
C TYR A 11 -10.46 11.78 -52.30
N ASP A 12 -9.67 12.68 -52.85
CA ASP A 12 -10.06 13.58 -53.95
C ASP A 12 -10.37 12.82 -55.26
N GLY A 13 -9.71 11.68 -55.44
CA GLY A 13 -10.03 10.79 -56.56
C GLY A 13 -11.27 9.90 -56.38
N ARG A 14 -11.98 9.97 -55.26
CA ARG A 14 -13.18 9.18 -54.99
C ARG A 14 -14.39 10.05 -55.01
N GLN A 15 -15.24 9.86 -55.99
CA GLN A 15 -16.51 10.61 -56.08
C GLN A 15 -17.50 10.20 -54.98
N ASP A 16 -17.64 8.90 -54.72
CA ASP A 16 -18.63 8.37 -53.75
C ASP A 16 -17.96 7.92 -52.44
N VAL A 17 -18.53 8.32 -51.31
CA VAL A 17 -18.12 7.94 -49.96
C VAL A 17 -19.33 7.56 -49.11
N LEU A 18 -19.14 6.71 -48.10
CA LEU A 18 -20.20 6.26 -47.21
C LEU A 18 -20.72 7.41 -46.33
N ALA A 19 -19.85 8.24 -45.81
CA ALA A 19 -20.23 9.32 -44.90
C ALA A 19 -19.21 10.47 -44.91
N VAL A 20 -19.76 11.67 -44.68
CA VAL A 20 -18.98 12.91 -44.44
C VAL A 20 -19.45 13.57 -43.14
N SER A 21 -18.66 14.46 -42.59
CA SER A 21 -19.10 15.24 -41.43
C SER A 21 -20.17 16.26 -41.85
N LEU A 22 -21.25 16.32 -41.08
CA LEU A 22 -22.29 17.33 -41.32
C LEU A 22 -21.80 18.77 -41.10
N SER A 23 -20.71 18.95 -40.39
CA SER A 23 -20.07 20.27 -40.16
C SER A 23 -19.54 20.92 -41.45
N GLY A 24 -19.52 20.21 -42.56
CA GLY A 24 -19.03 20.69 -43.84
C GLY A 24 -19.77 20.11 -45.05
N ALA A 25 -20.98 19.67 -44.83
CA ALA A 25 -21.82 19.07 -45.88
C ALA A 25 -22.92 20.01 -46.34
N LEU A 26 -23.11 20.05 -47.66
CA LEU A 26 -24.30 20.66 -48.28
C LEU A 26 -25.33 19.56 -48.58
N VAL A 27 -26.52 19.70 -48.01
CA VAL A 27 -27.61 18.73 -48.19
C VAL A 27 -28.83 19.45 -48.72
N PRO A 28 -29.44 19.01 -49.85
CA PRO A 28 -30.69 19.57 -50.31
C PRO A 28 -31.79 19.45 -49.24
N LEU A 29 -32.56 20.53 -49.05
CA LEU A 29 -33.63 20.57 -48.05
C LEU A 29 -34.68 19.47 -48.24
N ALA A 30 -35.01 19.16 -49.51
CA ALA A 30 -35.91 18.07 -49.86
C ALA A 30 -35.38 16.72 -49.37
N THR A 31 -34.09 16.44 -49.56
CA THR A 31 -33.42 15.24 -49.05
C THR A 31 -33.49 15.20 -47.52
N LEU A 32 -33.18 16.34 -46.86
CA LEU A 32 -33.21 16.40 -45.41
C LEU A 32 -34.60 16.12 -44.82
N ARG A 33 -35.63 16.64 -45.47
CA ARG A 33 -37.06 16.40 -45.10
C ARG A 33 -37.45 14.94 -45.34
N THR A 34 -37.07 14.35 -46.48
CA THR A 34 -37.37 12.95 -46.81
C THR A 34 -36.77 11.98 -45.80
N TRP A 35 -35.53 12.22 -45.38
CA TRP A 35 -34.82 11.36 -44.45
C TRP A 35 -34.98 11.79 -42.99
N LYS A 36 -35.84 12.79 -42.66
CA LYS A 36 -36.12 13.30 -41.32
C LYS A 36 -34.88 13.77 -40.55
N GLY A 37 -33.86 14.26 -41.26
CA GLY A 37 -32.61 14.78 -40.67
C GLY A 37 -31.75 13.75 -39.91
N ALA A 38 -30.85 14.25 -39.11
CA ALA A 38 -30.01 13.43 -38.20
C ALA A 38 -30.86 12.90 -37.04
N ASP A 39 -30.61 11.64 -36.61
CA ASP A 39 -31.27 11.05 -35.44
C ASP A 39 -30.52 11.42 -34.16
N PRO A 40 -31.13 12.22 -33.24
CA PRO A 40 -30.48 12.65 -32.01
C PRO A 40 -30.05 11.48 -31.09
N TRP A 41 -30.68 10.30 -31.26
CA TRP A 41 -30.33 9.12 -30.46
C TRP A 41 -28.86 8.70 -30.62
N PHE A 42 -28.24 8.88 -31.77
CA PHE A 42 -26.84 8.55 -32.01
C PHE A 42 -25.88 9.51 -31.32
N GLY A 43 -26.31 10.75 -31.05
CA GLY A 43 -25.45 11.80 -30.49
C GLY A 43 -24.40 12.32 -31.50
N THR A 44 -23.61 13.27 -31.08
CA THR A 44 -22.68 14.05 -31.91
C THR A 44 -21.68 13.23 -32.74
N PHE A 45 -21.29 12.04 -32.29
CA PHE A 45 -20.22 11.27 -32.93
C PHE A 45 -20.68 10.24 -33.96
N ALA A 46 -21.97 9.95 -34.07
CA ALA A 46 -22.48 8.97 -35.03
C ALA A 46 -23.67 9.47 -35.87
N GLU A 47 -24.23 10.64 -35.56
CA GLU A 47 -25.36 11.22 -36.27
C GLU A 47 -25.09 11.46 -37.76
N SER A 48 -23.88 11.96 -38.08
CA SER A 48 -23.44 12.20 -39.46
C SER A 48 -23.34 10.89 -40.24
N THR A 49 -22.73 9.88 -39.63
CA THR A 49 -22.56 8.56 -40.24
C THR A 49 -23.91 7.88 -40.47
N ASP A 50 -24.83 7.98 -39.51
CA ASP A 50 -26.17 7.37 -39.66
C ASP A 50 -27.00 8.05 -40.76
N LEU A 51 -27.03 9.40 -40.82
CA LEU A 51 -27.76 10.13 -41.84
C LEU A 51 -27.20 9.79 -43.24
N CYS A 52 -25.89 9.87 -43.44
CA CYS A 52 -25.28 9.54 -44.74
C CYS A 52 -25.55 8.08 -45.14
N ARG A 53 -25.47 7.14 -44.18
CA ARG A 53 -25.82 5.72 -44.40
C ARG A 53 -27.27 5.56 -44.86
N ARG A 54 -28.22 6.24 -44.22
CA ARG A 54 -29.65 6.18 -44.62
C ARG A 54 -29.86 6.74 -46.02
N ILE A 55 -29.20 7.84 -46.39
CA ILE A 55 -29.24 8.42 -47.73
C ILE A 55 -28.70 7.41 -48.77
N CYS A 56 -27.55 6.80 -48.52
CA CYS A 56 -26.94 5.80 -49.42
C CYS A 56 -27.83 4.56 -49.56
N LEU A 57 -28.40 4.05 -48.46
CA LEU A 57 -29.32 2.90 -48.47
C LEU A 57 -30.63 3.21 -49.20
N GLY A 58 -31.08 4.43 -49.18
CA GLY A 58 -32.25 4.88 -49.89
C GLY A 58 -32.04 5.14 -51.39
N GLY A 59 -30.82 4.91 -51.89
CA GLY A 59 -30.48 5.12 -53.33
C GLY A 59 -29.86 6.49 -53.61
N GLY A 60 -29.67 7.35 -52.58
CA GLY A 60 -28.96 8.62 -52.73
C GLY A 60 -27.42 8.42 -52.77
N ARG A 61 -26.70 9.47 -53.14
CA ARG A 61 -25.21 9.46 -53.18
C ARG A 61 -24.65 10.51 -52.25
N VAL A 62 -23.56 10.18 -51.59
CA VAL A 62 -22.75 11.12 -50.82
C VAL A 62 -21.41 11.29 -51.57
N VAL A 63 -21.14 12.49 -52.03
CA VAL A 63 -19.98 12.79 -52.88
C VAL A 63 -19.02 13.74 -52.19
N VAL A 64 -17.72 13.61 -52.47
CA VAL A 64 -16.68 14.54 -52.03
C VAL A 64 -16.52 15.60 -53.13
N VAL A 65 -16.45 16.86 -52.73
CA VAL A 65 -16.14 17.98 -53.62
C VAL A 65 -14.80 18.56 -53.21
N PRO A 66 -13.68 18.22 -53.91
CA PRO A 66 -12.31 18.60 -53.50
C PRO A 66 -12.10 20.11 -53.42
N GLN A 67 -12.84 20.89 -54.21
CA GLN A 67 -12.74 22.36 -54.23
C GLN A 67 -13.36 23.00 -52.96
N ALA A 68 -14.26 22.31 -52.28
CA ALA A 68 -14.91 22.81 -51.07
C ALA A 68 -14.01 22.51 -49.82
N ARG A 69 -13.11 23.42 -49.48
CA ARG A 69 -12.20 23.29 -48.33
C ARG A 69 -12.82 23.94 -47.11
N ILE A 70 -12.99 23.18 -46.03
CA ILE A 70 -13.59 23.63 -44.78
C ILE A 70 -12.66 23.32 -43.63
N ALA A 71 -12.33 24.37 -42.83
CA ALA A 71 -11.55 24.20 -41.60
C ALA A 71 -12.49 23.85 -40.43
N HIS A 72 -12.32 22.69 -39.85
CA HIS A 72 -13.09 22.23 -38.69
C HIS A 72 -12.20 21.87 -37.52
N ARG A 73 -12.30 22.65 -36.43
CA ARG A 73 -11.46 22.49 -35.24
C ARG A 73 -11.73 21.20 -34.46
N ARG A 74 -12.84 20.50 -34.67
CA ARG A 74 -13.25 19.30 -33.92
C ARG A 74 -13.26 19.50 -32.39
N ALA A 75 -13.66 20.68 -31.92
CA ALA A 75 -13.53 21.14 -30.53
C ALA A 75 -14.09 20.19 -29.47
N ARG A 76 -15.16 19.44 -29.77
CA ARG A 76 -15.72 18.44 -28.87
C ARG A 76 -14.88 17.16 -28.79
N PHE A 77 -14.24 16.78 -29.89
CA PHE A 77 -13.35 15.62 -29.93
C PHE A 77 -12.05 15.91 -29.22
N GLU A 78 -11.56 17.15 -29.32
CA GLU A 78 -10.36 17.61 -28.63
C GLU A 78 -10.61 17.97 -27.14
N GLY A 79 -11.86 17.95 -26.68
CA GLY A 79 -12.23 18.26 -25.30
C GLY A 79 -12.13 19.74 -24.93
N VAL A 80 -11.94 20.63 -25.91
CA VAL A 80 -11.79 22.08 -25.67
C VAL A 80 -13.12 22.83 -25.53
N ARG A 81 -14.25 22.12 -25.64
CA ARG A 81 -15.57 22.66 -25.31
C ARG A 81 -16.30 21.76 -24.32
N SER A 82 -16.92 22.41 -23.32
CA SER A 82 -17.79 21.74 -22.35
C SER A 82 -19.05 21.18 -22.99
N LYS A 83 -19.84 20.37 -22.25
CA LYS A 83 -21.19 19.90 -22.69
C LYS A 83 -22.13 21.05 -23.04
N ASN A 84 -21.98 22.18 -22.39
CA ASN A 84 -22.80 23.37 -22.59
C ASN A 84 -22.27 24.29 -23.71
N GLY A 85 -21.26 23.85 -24.46
CA GLY A 85 -20.72 24.59 -25.60
C GLY A 85 -19.75 25.71 -25.25
N GLN A 86 -19.47 25.93 -23.97
CA GLN A 86 -18.51 26.94 -23.51
C GLN A 86 -17.07 26.50 -23.76
N PRO A 87 -16.15 27.41 -24.15
CA PRO A 87 -14.75 27.10 -24.32
C PRO A 87 -14.13 26.71 -22.96
N VAL A 88 -13.25 25.72 -22.99
CA VAL A 88 -12.45 25.28 -21.83
C VAL A 88 -11.06 25.84 -22.02
N GLU A 89 -10.69 26.82 -21.20
CA GLU A 89 -9.40 27.53 -21.29
C GLU A 89 -8.25 26.73 -20.68
N ASP A 90 -8.52 25.94 -19.64
CA ASP A 90 -7.52 25.13 -18.94
C ASP A 90 -7.43 23.72 -19.53
N GLU A 91 -6.22 23.20 -19.70
CA GLU A 91 -5.99 21.80 -20.10
C GLU A 91 -6.64 20.79 -19.14
N GLU A 92 -6.77 21.17 -17.88
CA GLU A 92 -7.37 20.35 -16.81
C GLU A 92 -8.91 20.22 -16.94
N GLY A 93 -9.55 21.18 -17.57
CA GLY A 93 -11.00 21.17 -17.81
C GLY A 93 -11.42 20.39 -19.08
N ARG A 94 -10.47 19.84 -19.84
CA ARG A 94 -10.78 19.09 -21.06
C ARG A 94 -11.56 17.83 -20.74
N VAL A 95 -12.72 17.69 -21.36
CA VAL A 95 -13.56 16.51 -21.23
C VAL A 95 -13.08 15.44 -22.20
N ASP A 96 -12.67 14.28 -21.70
CA ASP A 96 -12.29 13.15 -22.54
C ASP A 96 -13.54 12.58 -23.25
N PRO A 97 -13.63 12.65 -24.58
CA PRO A 97 -14.80 12.19 -25.34
C PRO A 97 -14.85 10.66 -25.51
N TYR A 98 -13.90 9.92 -24.97
CA TYR A 98 -13.72 8.50 -25.21
C TYR A 98 -15.01 7.69 -25.00
N LEU A 99 -15.68 7.89 -23.87
CA LEU A 99 -16.93 7.19 -23.57
C LEU A 99 -18.02 7.50 -24.59
N ALA A 100 -18.19 8.77 -24.96
CA ALA A 100 -19.22 9.20 -25.91
C ALA A 100 -18.96 8.64 -27.32
N VAL A 101 -17.70 8.63 -27.76
CA VAL A 101 -17.29 8.04 -29.04
C VAL A 101 -17.55 6.53 -29.05
N ARG A 102 -17.16 5.83 -27.98
CA ARG A 102 -17.34 4.37 -27.88
C ARG A 102 -18.83 4.00 -27.81
N GLU A 103 -19.63 4.77 -27.08
CA GLU A 103 -21.08 4.59 -26.99
C GLU A 103 -21.76 4.80 -28.35
N ALA A 104 -21.40 5.85 -29.08
CA ALA A 104 -21.89 6.11 -30.43
C ALA A 104 -21.55 4.94 -31.37
N ASN A 105 -20.33 4.42 -31.34
CA ASN A 105 -19.95 3.26 -32.14
C ASN A 105 -20.73 1.98 -31.74
N THR A 106 -21.00 1.79 -30.45
CA THR A 106 -21.81 0.66 -30.00
C THR A 106 -23.26 0.78 -30.48
N LYS A 107 -23.86 1.95 -30.35
CA LYS A 107 -25.20 2.24 -30.88
C LYS A 107 -25.29 1.94 -32.39
N TYR A 108 -24.27 2.37 -33.15
CA TYR A 108 -24.20 2.11 -34.58
C TYR A 108 -24.14 0.60 -34.88
N ALA A 109 -23.31 -0.16 -34.15
CA ALA A 109 -23.16 -1.61 -34.33
C ALA A 109 -24.47 -2.38 -34.07
N TYR A 110 -25.27 -2.01 -33.08
CA TYR A 110 -26.58 -2.63 -32.81
C TYR A 110 -27.59 -2.39 -33.95
N THR A 111 -27.46 -1.32 -34.73
CA THR A 111 -28.31 -1.10 -35.91
C THR A 111 -27.90 -1.93 -37.12
N ASP A 112 -26.66 -2.38 -37.21
CA ASP A 112 -26.17 -3.20 -38.35
C ASP A 112 -26.55 -4.68 -38.19
N VAL A 113 -26.58 -5.19 -36.99
CA VAL A 113 -26.76 -6.61 -36.69
C VAL A 113 -28.27 -6.96 -36.55
N HIS A 114 -28.66 -8.12 -37.06
CA HIS A 114 -30.06 -8.60 -36.91
C HIS A 114 -30.40 -8.78 -35.41
N ARG A 115 -31.65 -8.55 -35.03
CA ARG A 115 -32.11 -8.58 -33.62
C ARG A 115 -31.86 -9.90 -32.93
N SER A 116 -31.98 -11.02 -33.60
CA SER A 116 -31.73 -12.36 -33.06
C SER A 116 -30.31 -12.54 -32.58
N TRP A 117 -29.36 -11.76 -33.11
CA TRP A 117 -27.96 -11.80 -32.74
C TRP A 117 -27.57 -10.83 -31.63
N TRP A 118 -28.48 -9.99 -31.13
CA TRP A 118 -28.20 -9.01 -30.09
C TRP A 118 -27.70 -9.64 -28.77
N PRO A 119 -28.28 -10.77 -28.28
CA PRO A 119 -27.78 -11.44 -27.10
C PRO A 119 -26.31 -11.89 -27.25
N LEU A 120 -25.98 -12.50 -28.39
CA LEU A 120 -24.61 -12.92 -28.69
C LEU A 120 -23.66 -11.72 -28.85
N LEU A 121 -24.13 -10.64 -29.49
CA LEU A 121 -23.36 -9.38 -29.57
C LEU A 121 -23.08 -8.79 -28.19
N TRP A 122 -24.02 -8.88 -27.28
CA TRP A 122 -23.86 -8.40 -25.91
C TRP A 122 -22.85 -9.26 -25.13
N ILE A 123 -22.95 -10.59 -25.17
CA ILE A 123 -21.99 -11.50 -24.55
C ILE A 123 -20.58 -11.22 -25.10
N TRP A 124 -20.47 -11.12 -26.43
CA TRP A 124 -19.19 -10.79 -27.08
C TRP A 124 -18.67 -9.43 -26.64
N SER A 125 -19.53 -8.45 -26.42
CA SER A 125 -19.14 -7.12 -25.92
C SER A 125 -18.55 -7.17 -24.53
N ILE A 126 -19.02 -8.07 -23.64
CA ILE A 126 -18.43 -8.27 -22.29
C ILE A 126 -17.02 -8.81 -22.41
N LEU A 127 -16.80 -9.88 -23.18
CA LEU A 127 -15.48 -10.46 -23.37
C LEU A 127 -14.50 -9.46 -23.99
N LYS A 128 -14.95 -8.72 -24.98
CA LYS A 128 -14.16 -7.64 -25.61
C LYS A 128 -13.86 -6.52 -24.63
N ALA A 129 -14.81 -6.12 -23.79
CA ALA A 129 -14.66 -5.09 -22.79
C ALA A 129 -13.60 -5.48 -21.73
N LEU A 130 -13.60 -6.73 -21.27
CA LEU A 130 -12.58 -7.25 -20.35
C LEU A 130 -11.18 -7.17 -20.98
N GLY A 131 -11.01 -7.67 -22.20
CA GLY A 131 -9.71 -7.63 -22.88
C GLY A 131 -9.21 -6.19 -23.16
N LEU A 132 -10.13 -5.30 -23.56
CA LEU A 132 -9.80 -3.89 -23.78
C LEU A 132 -9.52 -3.15 -22.46
N ALA A 133 -10.21 -3.47 -21.38
CA ALA A 133 -9.94 -2.89 -20.06
C ALA A 133 -8.53 -3.24 -19.59
N VAL A 134 -8.11 -4.51 -19.68
CA VAL A 134 -6.73 -4.92 -19.37
C VAL A 134 -5.73 -4.16 -20.25
N LEU A 135 -5.99 -4.05 -21.55
CA LEU A 135 -5.14 -3.29 -22.47
C LEU A 135 -5.07 -1.79 -22.12
N CYS A 136 -6.18 -1.19 -21.70
CA CYS A 136 -6.20 0.21 -21.24
C CYS A 136 -5.41 0.39 -19.93
N LEU A 137 -5.48 -0.55 -18.99
CA LEU A 137 -4.68 -0.52 -17.76
C LEU A 137 -3.18 -0.61 -18.05
N THR A 138 -2.75 -1.50 -18.94
CA THR A 138 -1.34 -1.56 -19.37
C THR A 138 -0.88 -0.28 -20.07
N ARG A 139 -1.80 0.43 -20.75
CA ARG A 139 -1.56 1.74 -21.38
C ARG A 139 -1.63 2.93 -20.40
N LYS A 140 -1.87 2.69 -19.11
CA LYS A 140 -1.99 3.71 -18.07
C LYS A 140 -3.21 4.64 -18.28
N GLN A 141 -4.30 4.09 -18.76
CA GLN A 141 -5.55 4.80 -19.04
C GLN A 141 -6.71 4.18 -18.23
N PRO A 142 -6.73 4.34 -16.88
CA PRO A 142 -7.74 3.71 -16.03
C PRO A 142 -9.15 4.22 -16.32
N TYR A 143 -9.31 5.51 -16.69
CA TYR A 143 -10.61 6.04 -17.10
C TYR A 143 -11.17 5.30 -18.32
N HIS A 144 -10.34 5.06 -19.35
CA HIS A 144 -10.75 4.29 -20.53
C HIS A 144 -11.10 2.85 -20.17
N ALA A 145 -10.39 2.23 -19.25
CA ALA A 145 -10.69 0.88 -18.76
C ALA A 145 -12.07 0.82 -18.09
N CYS A 146 -12.39 1.78 -17.22
CA CYS A 146 -13.71 1.90 -16.60
C CYS A 146 -14.81 2.15 -17.66
N CYS A 147 -14.54 2.97 -18.67
CA CYS A 147 -15.46 3.21 -19.77
C CYS A 147 -15.77 1.91 -20.55
N GLU A 148 -14.74 1.12 -20.89
CA GLU A 148 -14.95 -0.16 -21.60
C GLU A 148 -15.79 -1.15 -20.77
N LEU A 149 -15.53 -1.27 -19.46
CA LEU A 149 -16.30 -2.13 -18.57
C LEU A 149 -17.77 -1.67 -18.41
N ALA A 150 -18.03 -0.36 -18.49
CA ALA A 150 -19.37 0.20 -18.38
C ALA A 150 -20.19 0.04 -19.68
N LEU A 151 -19.55 -0.04 -20.85
CA LEU A 151 -20.22 -0.06 -22.16
C LEU A 151 -21.24 -1.18 -22.36
N PRO A 152 -20.97 -2.46 -22.00
CA PRO A 152 -21.94 -3.54 -22.14
C PRO A 152 -23.23 -3.27 -21.37
N TRP A 153 -23.13 -2.75 -20.16
CA TRP A 153 -24.27 -2.43 -19.30
C TRP A 153 -25.05 -1.22 -19.82
N ARG A 154 -24.36 -0.18 -20.27
CA ARG A 154 -24.98 0.99 -20.90
C ARG A 154 -25.69 0.64 -22.21
N SER A 155 -25.17 -0.34 -22.97
CA SER A 155 -25.78 -0.80 -24.21
C SER A 155 -27.19 -1.39 -23.99
N LEU A 156 -27.42 -2.07 -22.84
CA LEU A 156 -28.75 -2.57 -22.47
C LEU A 156 -29.79 -1.43 -22.33
N LEU A 157 -29.37 -0.31 -21.73
CA LEU A 157 -30.22 0.87 -21.57
C LEU A 157 -30.61 1.51 -22.92
N HIS A 158 -29.79 1.30 -23.96
CA HIS A 158 -29.98 1.87 -25.28
C HIS A 158 -30.74 0.94 -26.25
N LEU A 159 -31.12 -0.28 -25.87
CA LEU A 159 -31.80 -1.25 -26.71
C LEU A 159 -33.14 -0.72 -27.29
N PRO A 160 -34.01 -0.02 -26.52
CA PRO A 160 -35.26 0.54 -27.09
C PRO A 160 -35.01 1.57 -28.20
N GLY A 161 -33.96 2.38 -28.07
CA GLY A 161 -33.55 3.33 -29.10
C GLY A 161 -32.94 2.62 -30.33
N ALA A 162 -32.13 1.59 -30.13
CA ALA A 162 -31.58 0.76 -31.19
C ALA A 162 -32.67 0.08 -31.99
N TRP A 163 -33.75 -0.37 -31.33
CA TRP A 163 -34.92 -0.93 -32.00
C TRP A 163 -35.57 0.06 -32.93
N ARG A 164 -35.84 1.28 -32.45
CA ARG A 164 -36.48 2.35 -33.26
C ARG A 164 -35.59 2.78 -34.43
N ALA A 165 -34.29 2.99 -34.18
CA ALA A 165 -33.32 3.36 -35.21
C ALA A 165 -33.21 2.29 -36.31
N ARG A 166 -33.19 1.00 -35.93
CA ARG A 166 -33.18 -0.08 -36.90
C ARG A 166 -34.49 -0.21 -37.69
N ALA A 167 -35.64 0.03 -37.07
CA ALA A 167 -36.93 0.03 -37.77
C ALA A 167 -36.93 1.12 -38.85
N ARG A 168 -36.49 2.34 -38.53
CA ARG A 168 -36.35 3.44 -39.51
C ARG A 168 -35.42 3.08 -40.66
N LEU A 169 -34.26 2.48 -40.31
CA LEU A 169 -33.29 2.06 -41.32
C LEU A 169 -33.90 1.07 -42.32
N ARG A 170 -34.68 0.09 -41.83
CA ARG A 170 -35.35 -0.90 -42.69
C ARG A 170 -36.45 -0.28 -43.58
N GLU A 171 -37.21 0.61 -43.01
CA GLU A 171 -38.29 1.31 -43.73
C GLU A 171 -37.74 2.17 -44.88
N GLN A 172 -36.58 2.79 -44.66
CA GLN A 172 -35.96 3.71 -45.60
C GLN A 172 -34.98 3.03 -46.59
N SER A 173 -34.65 1.76 -46.39
CA SER A 173 -33.65 1.05 -47.18
C SER A 173 -34.22 0.49 -48.47
N ARG A 174 -33.71 0.94 -49.60
CA ARG A 174 -33.97 0.38 -50.94
C ARG A 174 -32.87 -0.59 -51.39
N VAL A 175 -31.69 -0.43 -50.85
CA VAL A 175 -30.48 -1.22 -51.18
C VAL A 175 -30.05 -2.00 -49.96
N SER A 176 -29.45 -3.19 -50.15
CA SER A 176 -28.97 -4.01 -49.01
C SER A 176 -27.76 -3.40 -48.33
N LEU A 177 -27.64 -3.60 -47.02
CA LEU A 177 -26.46 -3.19 -46.24
C LEU A 177 -25.13 -3.73 -46.82
N LYS A 178 -25.16 -4.91 -47.47
CA LYS A 178 -23.98 -5.52 -48.11
C LYS A 178 -23.43 -4.68 -49.27
N ALA A 179 -24.30 -3.98 -49.97
CA ALA A 179 -23.92 -3.09 -51.12
C ALA A 179 -23.03 -1.92 -50.64
N LEU A 180 -23.15 -1.49 -49.38
CA LEU A 180 -22.33 -0.43 -48.83
C LEU A 180 -20.89 -0.87 -48.55
N ALA A 181 -20.57 -2.17 -48.61
CA ALA A 181 -19.23 -2.68 -48.34
C ALA A 181 -18.15 -2.09 -49.28
N ALA A 182 -18.54 -1.75 -50.53
CA ALA A 182 -17.63 -1.09 -51.49
C ALA A 182 -17.24 0.33 -51.06
N LEU A 183 -18.08 1.01 -50.28
CA LEU A 183 -17.84 2.37 -49.76
C LEU A 183 -17.13 2.36 -48.40
N GLN A 184 -16.98 1.20 -47.75
CA GLN A 184 -16.34 1.07 -46.46
C GLN A 184 -14.82 0.97 -46.58
N THR A 185 -14.12 1.43 -45.54
CA THR A 185 -12.65 1.34 -45.43
C THR A 185 -12.24 -0.09 -45.21
N THR A 186 -11.23 -0.57 -45.93
CA THR A 186 -10.68 -1.93 -45.73
C THR A 186 -9.85 -2.04 -44.45
N ARG A 187 -9.70 -3.26 -43.94
CA ARG A 187 -8.84 -3.53 -42.76
C ARG A 187 -7.39 -3.11 -43.02
N GLN A 188 -6.92 -3.26 -44.23
CA GLN A 188 -5.57 -2.85 -44.61
C GLN A 188 -5.37 -1.33 -44.52
N GLN A 189 -6.34 -0.53 -44.97
CA GLN A 189 -6.28 0.94 -44.86
C GLN A 189 -6.32 1.40 -43.41
N ILE A 190 -7.11 0.74 -42.57
CA ILE A 190 -7.14 1.03 -41.11
C ILE A 190 -5.78 0.68 -40.48
N GLY A 191 -5.15 -0.44 -40.89
CA GLY A 191 -3.82 -0.85 -40.44
C GLY A 191 -2.77 0.21 -40.81
N GLN A 192 -2.70 0.61 -42.06
CA GLN A 192 -1.78 1.64 -42.55
C GLN A 192 -1.96 2.99 -41.82
N TRP A 193 -3.20 3.39 -41.53
CA TRP A 193 -3.45 4.60 -40.77
C TRP A 193 -2.94 4.46 -39.32
N ASN A 194 -3.21 3.34 -38.65
CA ASN A 194 -2.75 3.11 -37.30
C ASN A 194 -1.20 3.13 -37.20
N ASP A 195 -0.53 2.60 -38.20
CA ASP A 195 0.94 2.60 -38.22
C ASP A 195 1.51 4.01 -38.46
N ARG A 196 0.91 4.79 -39.38
CA ARG A 196 1.28 6.22 -39.59
C ARG A 196 1.02 7.05 -38.32
N LYS A 197 -0.12 6.82 -37.62
CA LYS A 197 -0.45 7.50 -36.38
C LYS A 197 0.56 7.17 -35.27
N ARG A 198 1.00 5.92 -35.18
CA ARG A 198 2.05 5.51 -34.23
C ARG A 198 3.37 6.21 -34.55
N ALA A 199 3.82 6.17 -35.79
CA ALA A 199 5.06 6.83 -36.20
C ALA A 199 5.04 8.34 -35.88
N PHE A 200 3.91 9.02 -36.13
CA PHE A 200 3.75 10.44 -35.81
C PHE A 200 3.77 10.75 -34.32
N LEU A 201 3.17 9.88 -33.48
CA LEU A 201 3.21 10.02 -32.02
C LEU A 201 4.62 9.74 -31.46
N ASP A 202 5.33 8.80 -32.04
CA ASP A 202 6.71 8.47 -31.66
C ASP A 202 7.67 9.64 -32.01
N GLN A 203 7.50 10.28 -33.17
CA GLN A 203 8.30 11.47 -33.54
C GLN A 203 8.07 12.67 -32.60
N ARG A 204 6.84 12.87 -32.08
CA ARG A 204 6.55 13.95 -31.12
C ARG A 204 7.10 13.68 -29.72
N GLY A 205 7.33 12.42 -29.37
CA GLY A 205 7.78 12.01 -28.04
C GLY A 205 9.30 11.98 -27.87
N THR A 206 10.10 12.07 -28.93
CA THR A 206 11.56 11.98 -28.86
C THR A 206 12.19 13.35 -28.71
N VAL A 207 12.62 13.70 -27.50
CA VAL A 207 13.52 14.83 -27.27
C VAL A 207 14.92 14.36 -27.64
N ILE A 208 15.45 14.84 -28.74
CA ILE A 208 16.82 14.54 -29.18
C ILE A 208 17.77 15.33 -28.27
N LEU A 209 18.35 14.67 -27.28
CA LEU A 209 19.39 15.25 -26.43
C LEU A 209 20.74 15.15 -27.15
N SER A 210 21.52 16.23 -27.09
CA SER A 210 22.89 16.20 -27.58
C SER A 210 23.72 15.12 -26.84
N PRO A 211 24.71 14.46 -27.50
CA PRO A 211 25.54 13.44 -26.87
C PRO A 211 26.21 13.92 -25.57
N LEU A 212 26.65 15.17 -25.53
CA LEU A 212 27.22 15.80 -24.33
C LEU A 212 26.22 15.94 -23.19
N ALA A 213 24.97 16.36 -23.47
CA ALA A 213 23.91 16.44 -22.47
C ALA A 213 23.54 15.06 -21.93
N LYS A 214 23.48 14.04 -22.81
CA LYS A 214 23.25 12.64 -22.41
C LYS A 214 24.36 12.11 -21.50
N ALA A 215 25.63 12.37 -21.83
CA ALA A 215 26.77 11.98 -21.01
C ALA A 215 26.77 12.69 -19.64
N HIS A 216 26.49 13.99 -19.61
CA HIS A 216 26.38 14.74 -18.37
C HIS A 216 25.26 14.24 -17.45
N LEU A 217 24.07 14.00 -18.00
CA LEU A 217 22.93 13.45 -17.26
C LEU A 217 23.23 12.05 -16.71
N ARG A 218 23.89 11.20 -17.51
CA ARG A 218 24.31 9.85 -17.08
C ARG A 218 25.30 9.92 -15.92
N LYS A 219 26.34 10.78 -16.02
CA LYS A 219 27.34 10.97 -14.94
C LYS A 219 26.68 11.46 -13.64
N ARG A 220 25.75 12.42 -13.75
CA ARG A 220 25.00 12.95 -12.60
C ARG A 220 24.10 11.88 -11.98
N LEU A 221 23.42 11.07 -12.79
CA LEU A 221 22.59 9.96 -12.33
C LEU A 221 23.41 8.90 -11.61
N MET A 222 24.56 8.50 -12.17
CA MET A 222 25.47 7.53 -11.55
C MET A 222 25.98 8.03 -10.20
N ARG A 223 26.36 9.32 -10.08
CA ARG A 223 26.78 9.93 -8.81
C ARG A 223 25.65 9.90 -7.78
N ARG A 224 24.42 10.25 -8.18
CA ARG A 224 23.24 10.22 -7.30
C ARG A 224 22.98 8.83 -6.75
N TRP A 225 22.96 7.83 -7.62
CA TRP A 225 22.73 6.44 -7.19
C TRP A 225 23.89 5.90 -6.39
N GLY A 226 25.13 6.26 -6.73
CA GLY A 226 26.30 5.88 -5.95
C GLY A 226 26.25 6.38 -4.51
N LEU A 227 25.85 7.64 -4.30
CA LEU A 227 25.68 8.21 -2.96
C LEU A 227 24.49 7.57 -2.21
N ALA A 228 23.38 7.29 -2.89
CA ALA A 228 22.24 6.61 -2.29
C ALA A 228 22.61 5.20 -1.82
N ILE A 229 23.29 4.43 -2.68
CA ILE A 229 23.75 3.06 -2.35
C ILE A 229 24.77 3.11 -1.22
N ALA A 230 25.72 4.05 -1.23
CA ALA A 230 26.68 4.21 -0.16
C ALA A 230 26.00 4.47 1.21
N SER A 231 24.98 5.38 1.23
CA SER A 231 24.20 5.62 2.45
C SER A 231 23.43 4.39 2.92
N ALA A 232 22.85 3.61 2.00
CA ALA A 232 22.15 2.37 2.31
C ALA A 232 23.09 1.29 2.84
N VAL A 233 24.30 1.17 2.26
CA VAL A 233 25.33 0.24 2.73
C VAL A 233 25.83 0.61 4.14
N ILE A 234 25.97 1.91 4.45
CA ILE A 234 26.34 2.37 5.80
C ILE A 234 25.28 1.91 6.81
N ALA A 235 24.00 2.12 6.54
CA ALA A 235 22.92 1.69 7.43
C ALA A 235 22.87 0.16 7.59
N PHE A 236 23.04 -0.59 6.49
CA PHE A 236 23.09 -2.05 6.53
C PHE A 236 24.28 -2.55 7.36
N ALA A 237 25.47 -2.00 7.11
CA ALA A 237 26.69 -2.38 7.84
C ALA A 237 26.57 -2.09 9.34
N TRP A 238 25.87 -1.00 9.71
CA TRP A 238 25.62 -0.67 11.12
C TRP A 238 24.76 -1.73 11.80
N ILE A 239 23.63 -2.13 11.20
CA ILE A 239 22.76 -3.18 11.76
C ILE A 239 23.47 -4.53 11.79
N VAL A 240 24.20 -4.90 10.75
CA VAL A 240 24.99 -6.13 10.74
C VAL A 240 26.07 -6.11 11.84
N PHE A 241 26.70 -4.97 12.09
CA PHE A 241 27.69 -4.82 13.15
C PHE A 241 27.08 -5.01 14.54
N LEU A 242 25.94 -4.36 14.83
CA LEU A 242 25.26 -4.47 16.13
C LEU A 242 24.71 -5.88 16.38
N TYR A 243 24.12 -6.51 15.36
CA TYR A 243 23.42 -7.80 15.45
C TYR A 243 24.19 -8.95 14.78
N TRP A 244 25.52 -8.89 14.78
CA TRP A 244 26.35 -9.90 14.13
C TRP A 244 26.09 -11.32 14.65
N ASN A 245 25.93 -11.50 15.97
CA ASN A 245 25.64 -12.78 16.59
C ASN A 245 24.28 -13.32 16.17
N VAL A 246 23.26 -12.44 16.12
CA VAL A 246 21.91 -12.78 15.64
C VAL A 246 21.97 -13.24 14.18
N LEU A 247 22.67 -12.50 13.32
CA LEU A 247 22.83 -12.85 11.91
C LEU A 247 23.49 -14.23 11.75
N ARG A 248 24.55 -14.51 12.51
CA ARG A 248 25.23 -15.79 12.46
C ARG A 248 24.32 -16.94 12.88
N SER A 249 23.54 -16.78 13.96
CA SER A 249 22.59 -17.78 14.42
C SER A 249 21.44 -18.01 13.45
N VAL A 250 20.98 -16.96 12.76
CA VAL A 250 19.96 -17.09 11.69
C VAL A 250 20.48 -17.98 10.54
N PHE A 251 21.74 -17.86 10.16
CA PHE A 251 22.34 -18.74 9.16
C PHE A 251 22.43 -20.20 9.62
N SER A 252 22.46 -20.48 10.92
CA SER A 252 22.35 -21.84 11.47
C SER A 252 20.91 -22.33 11.62
N GLY A 253 19.91 -21.54 11.22
CA GLY A 253 18.50 -21.90 11.23
C GLY A 253 17.74 -21.46 12.50
N ALA A 254 18.31 -20.58 13.33
CA ALA A 254 17.62 -20.02 14.49
C ALA A 254 16.55 -18.98 14.10
N SER A 255 15.48 -18.90 14.89
CA SER A 255 14.45 -17.85 14.74
C SER A 255 14.81 -16.63 15.59
N ILE A 256 14.57 -15.44 15.04
CA ILE A 256 14.65 -14.18 15.78
C ILE A 256 13.43 -14.05 16.69
N TYR A 257 13.65 -13.63 17.91
CA TYR A 257 12.60 -13.24 18.86
C TYR A 257 13.06 -12.09 19.75
N SER A 258 12.11 -11.43 20.39
CA SER A 258 12.33 -10.39 21.40
C SER A 258 11.27 -10.48 22.49
N GLN A 259 11.24 -9.54 23.42
CA GLN A 259 10.14 -9.45 24.40
C GLN A 259 8.78 -9.21 23.74
N THR A 260 8.76 -8.60 22.57
CA THR A 260 7.55 -8.22 21.84
C THR A 260 7.30 -9.05 20.58
N LEU A 261 8.34 -9.62 19.98
CA LEU A 261 8.26 -10.44 18.77
C LEU A 261 8.32 -11.92 19.13
N LEU A 262 7.25 -12.67 18.87
CA LEU A 262 7.24 -14.12 19.00
C LEU A 262 8.10 -14.79 17.92
N PRO A 263 8.85 -15.86 18.26
CA PRO A 263 9.56 -16.66 17.27
C PRO A 263 8.58 -17.45 16.40
N THR A 264 9.05 -17.97 15.26
CA THR A 264 8.26 -18.84 14.40
C THR A 264 9.14 -19.86 13.69
N ASP A 265 8.65 -21.09 13.52
CA ASP A 265 9.15 -22.10 12.58
C ASP A 265 8.02 -22.67 11.72
N ALA A 266 6.94 -21.91 11.57
CA ALA A 266 5.79 -22.27 10.78
C ALA A 266 6.17 -22.56 9.32
N SER A 267 5.51 -23.54 8.71
CA SER A 267 5.60 -23.79 7.27
C SER A 267 4.88 -22.70 6.48
N PHE A 268 5.22 -22.59 5.19
CA PHE A 268 4.54 -21.64 4.30
C PHE A 268 3.03 -21.90 4.20
N SER A 269 2.60 -23.19 4.19
CA SER A 269 1.17 -23.55 4.18
C SER A 269 0.46 -23.06 5.44
N GLN A 270 1.04 -23.26 6.61
CA GLN A 270 0.49 -22.77 7.87
C GLN A 270 0.37 -21.23 7.87
N LEU A 271 1.38 -20.52 7.36
CA LEU A 271 1.31 -19.05 7.21
C LEU A 271 0.18 -18.62 6.27
N VAL A 272 0.00 -19.30 5.11
CA VAL A 272 -1.07 -18.96 4.15
C VAL A 272 -2.44 -19.18 4.80
N HIS A 273 -2.63 -20.28 5.52
CA HIS A 273 -3.87 -20.56 6.24
C HIS A 273 -4.11 -19.52 7.32
N ALA A 274 -3.13 -19.23 8.17
CA ALA A 274 -3.24 -18.24 9.23
C ALA A 274 -3.56 -16.83 8.69
N ALA A 275 -2.86 -16.40 7.63
CA ALA A 275 -3.05 -15.08 7.02
C ALA A 275 -4.40 -14.90 6.31
N THR A 276 -5.02 -15.98 5.81
CA THR A 276 -6.22 -15.90 4.98
C THR A 276 -7.50 -16.41 5.67
N THR A 277 -7.38 -17.09 6.80
CA THR A 277 -8.53 -17.64 7.54
C THR A 277 -8.80 -16.77 8.76
N SER A 278 -10.02 -16.28 8.93
CA SER A 278 -10.41 -15.51 10.11
C SER A 278 -10.72 -16.45 11.29
N TRP A 279 -9.67 -17.12 11.79
CA TRP A 279 -9.75 -18.04 12.90
C TRP A 279 -8.48 -17.95 13.76
N ALA A 280 -8.65 -17.71 15.04
CA ALA A 280 -7.56 -17.64 16.00
C ALA A 280 -7.65 -18.82 16.97
N TYR A 281 -6.56 -19.55 17.12
CA TYR A 281 -6.51 -20.75 17.98
C TYR A 281 -5.94 -20.52 19.38
N THR A 282 -5.37 -19.36 19.62
CA THR A 282 -4.59 -19.05 20.84
C THR A 282 -5.38 -19.14 22.13
N ALA A 283 -6.70 -19.28 22.06
CA ALA A 283 -7.55 -19.42 23.23
C ALA A 283 -8.39 -20.69 23.12
N GLY A 284 -8.10 -21.67 23.94
CA GLY A 284 -8.96 -22.83 24.12
C GLY A 284 -9.37 -23.55 22.84
N THR A 285 -10.65 -23.51 22.49
CA THR A 285 -11.20 -24.21 21.32
C THR A 285 -11.03 -23.48 19.99
N GLY A 286 -10.60 -22.21 20.04
CA GLY A 286 -10.49 -21.32 18.88
C GLY A 286 -11.71 -20.42 18.70
N ILE A 287 -11.48 -19.21 18.22
CA ILE A 287 -12.51 -18.21 17.97
C ILE A 287 -12.42 -17.64 16.55
N SER A 288 -13.57 -17.19 16.03
CA SER A 288 -13.62 -16.49 14.75
C SER A 288 -13.16 -15.05 14.92
N ALA A 289 -11.89 -14.81 14.63
CA ALA A 289 -11.27 -13.49 14.68
C ALA A 289 -10.35 -13.29 13.45
N PRO A 290 -10.32 -12.10 12.84
CA PRO A 290 -9.41 -11.82 11.74
C PRO A 290 -7.95 -11.88 12.23
N SER A 291 -7.10 -12.50 11.43
CA SER A 291 -5.65 -12.50 11.65
C SER A 291 -5.06 -11.12 11.43
N ALA A 292 -3.85 -10.89 11.93
CA ALA A 292 -3.11 -9.66 11.68
C ALA A 292 -2.81 -9.50 10.17
N PRO A 293 -3.19 -8.38 9.54
CA PRO A 293 -2.99 -8.22 8.08
C PRO A 293 -1.52 -8.24 7.65
N TRP A 294 -0.57 -7.95 8.56
CA TRP A 294 0.86 -8.03 8.28
C TRP A 294 1.33 -9.43 7.88
N LEU A 295 0.62 -10.49 8.30
CA LEU A 295 0.93 -11.86 7.89
C LEU A 295 0.85 -12.05 6.36
N LEU A 296 0.00 -11.27 5.66
CA LEU A 296 -0.02 -11.25 4.21
C LEU A 296 1.26 -10.66 3.61
N VAL A 297 1.86 -9.67 4.27
CA VAL A 297 3.16 -9.11 3.87
C VAL A 297 4.26 -10.13 4.10
N LEU A 298 4.26 -10.79 5.25
CA LEU A 298 5.19 -11.86 5.57
C LEU A 298 5.07 -13.03 4.57
N MET A 299 3.85 -13.38 4.17
CA MET A 299 3.59 -14.39 3.13
C MET A 299 4.29 -14.02 1.81
N VAL A 300 4.17 -12.76 1.37
CA VAL A 300 4.85 -12.29 0.15
C VAL A 300 6.36 -12.36 0.29
N VAL A 301 6.92 -11.94 1.43
CA VAL A 301 8.37 -12.03 1.69
C VAL A 301 8.83 -13.48 1.73
N SER A 302 8.04 -14.38 2.33
CA SER A 302 8.34 -15.82 2.42
C SER A 302 8.44 -16.50 1.06
N VAL A 303 7.75 -16.02 0.02
CA VAL A 303 7.94 -16.51 -1.35
C VAL A 303 9.38 -16.31 -1.82
N PHE A 304 10.01 -15.18 -1.48
CA PHE A 304 11.40 -14.89 -1.85
C PHE A 304 12.43 -15.67 -1.02
N THR A 305 12.04 -16.21 0.13
CA THR A 305 12.87 -17.10 0.96
C THR A 305 12.53 -18.58 0.76
N ALA A 306 11.99 -18.94 -0.40
CA ALA A 306 11.60 -20.32 -0.74
C ALA A 306 10.65 -20.98 0.28
N GLY A 307 9.79 -20.20 0.91
CA GLY A 307 8.79 -20.66 1.89
C GLY A 307 9.30 -20.76 3.33
N HIS A 308 10.55 -20.35 3.63
CA HIS A 308 11.09 -20.35 4.98
C HIS A 308 10.64 -19.09 5.73
N VAL A 309 9.63 -19.21 6.60
CA VAL A 309 9.00 -18.09 7.30
C VAL A 309 9.95 -17.42 8.30
N ALA A 310 10.70 -18.19 9.09
CA ALA A 310 11.69 -17.66 10.02
C ALA A 310 12.78 -16.83 9.31
N THR A 311 13.26 -17.32 8.16
CA THR A 311 14.20 -16.58 7.32
C THR A 311 13.57 -15.31 6.74
N ALA A 312 12.27 -15.32 6.41
CA ALA A 312 11.56 -14.15 5.92
C ALA A 312 11.49 -13.04 6.99
N VAL A 313 11.28 -13.39 8.26
CA VAL A 313 11.35 -12.44 9.39
C VAL A 313 12.74 -11.83 9.50
N ALA A 314 13.79 -12.65 9.39
CA ALA A 314 15.18 -12.18 9.42
C ALA A 314 15.51 -11.26 8.22
N VAL A 315 14.99 -11.56 7.04
CA VAL A 315 15.12 -10.70 5.84
C VAL A 315 14.46 -9.34 6.09
N VAL A 316 13.25 -9.30 6.68
CA VAL A 316 12.62 -8.03 7.06
C VAL A 316 13.50 -7.27 8.04
N PHE A 317 14.03 -7.92 9.08
CA PHE A 317 14.87 -7.30 10.10
C PHE A 317 16.12 -6.65 9.49
N PHE A 318 16.94 -7.39 8.74
CA PHE A 318 18.23 -6.89 8.24
C PHE A 318 18.09 -5.99 7.01
N LEU A 319 17.16 -6.28 6.07
CA LEU A 319 17.03 -5.46 4.86
C LEU A 319 16.19 -4.20 5.07
N SER A 320 15.48 -4.05 6.17
CA SER A 320 14.73 -2.83 6.47
C SER A 320 15.64 -1.60 6.50
N ALA A 321 16.84 -1.67 7.09
CA ALA A 321 17.76 -0.54 7.23
C ALA A 321 18.16 0.10 5.89
N PRO A 322 18.74 -0.63 4.92
CA PRO A 322 19.06 -0.06 3.62
C PRO A 322 17.82 0.40 2.86
N LEU A 323 16.70 -0.32 2.98
CA LEU A 323 15.45 0.04 2.31
C LEU A 323 14.81 1.31 2.89
N MET A 324 14.86 1.54 4.21
CA MET A 324 14.43 2.79 4.86
C MET A 324 15.19 3.99 4.30
N VAL A 325 16.52 3.88 4.21
CA VAL A 325 17.37 4.93 3.67
C VAL A 325 17.02 5.22 2.20
N LEU A 326 16.89 4.21 1.36
CA LEU A 326 16.54 4.38 -0.06
C LEU A 326 15.13 4.95 -0.24
N SER A 327 14.18 4.53 0.59
CA SER A 327 12.81 5.00 0.58
C SER A 327 12.73 6.49 0.91
N PHE A 328 13.35 6.93 2.00
CA PHE A 328 13.36 8.34 2.36
C PHE A 328 14.20 9.19 1.39
N TRP A 329 15.31 8.66 0.86
CA TRP A 329 16.07 9.31 -0.20
C TRP A 329 15.22 9.58 -1.45
N ALA A 330 14.33 8.64 -1.80
CA ALA A 330 13.38 8.84 -2.89
C ALA A 330 12.37 9.94 -2.59
N LEU A 331 11.84 10.01 -1.35
CA LEU A 331 10.95 11.07 -0.89
C LEU A 331 11.67 12.43 -0.85
N ALA A 332 12.86 12.50 -0.28
CA ALA A 332 13.68 13.72 -0.26
C ALA A 332 13.93 14.26 -1.67
N GLY A 333 14.04 13.36 -2.66
CA GLY A 333 14.18 13.70 -4.06
C GLY A 333 13.00 14.44 -4.69
N ILE A 334 11.83 14.38 -4.08
CA ILE A 334 10.66 15.19 -4.48
C ILE A 334 10.87 16.67 -4.13
N PHE A 335 11.53 16.93 -3.01
CA PHE A 335 11.63 18.27 -2.43
C PHE A 335 12.94 18.99 -2.75
N THR A 336 14.05 18.25 -2.90
CA THR A 336 15.37 18.84 -3.12
C THR A 336 16.15 18.21 -4.28
N ARG A 337 17.00 19.03 -4.92
CA ARG A 337 17.98 18.60 -5.94
C ARG A 337 19.37 18.32 -5.34
N SER A 338 19.60 18.65 -4.07
CA SER A 338 20.89 18.46 -3.40
C SER A 338 21.08 17.00 -3.00
N ASP A 339 22.05 16.33 -3.60
CA ASP A 339 22.34 14.91 -3.34
C ASP A 339 22.81 14.69 -1.89
N THR A 340 23.60 15.62 -1.32
CA THR A 340 24.07 15.54 0.07
C THR A 340 22.92 15.65 1.08
N VAL A 341 22.02 16.63 0.89
CA VAL A 341 20.83 16.79 1.75
C VAL A 341 19.97 15.55 1.72
N ARG A 342 19.77 14.97 0.53
CA ARG A 342 19.00 13.71 0.38
C ARG A 342 19.58 12.57 1.19
N CYS A 343 20.90 12.38 1.14
CA CYS A 343 21.58 11.29 1.84
C CYS A 343 21.55 11.51 3.36
N VAL A 344 21.87 12.73 3.83
CA VAL A 344 21.92 13.03 5.27
C VAL A 344 20.52 12.88 5.90
N ILE A 345 19.48 13.39 5.27
CA ILE A 345 18.11 13.28 5.79
C ILE A 345 17.59 11.82 5.71
N ALA A 346 18.00 11.06 4.69
CA ALA A 346 17.68 9.64 4.62
C ALA A 346 18.34 8.84 5.75
N LEU A 347 19.57 9.16 6.09
CA LEU A 347 20.25 8.59 7.28
C LEU A 347 19.60 9.08 8.59
N ALA A 348 19.12 10.33 8.64
CA ALA A 348 18.36 10.81 9.80
C ALA A 348 17.04 10.04 10.01
N TRP A 349 16.37 9.63 8.94
CA TRP A 349 15.20 8.77 9.03
C TRP A 349 15.54 7.40 9.65
N PHE A 350 16.64 6.81 9.24
CA PHE A 350 17.15 5.56 9.84
C PHE A 350 17.55 5.77 11.30
N ALA A 351 18.20 6.87 11.64
CA ALA A 351 18.56 7.21 13.02
C ALA A 351 17.32 7.38 13.92
N ILE A 352 16.21 7.90 13.40
CA ILE A 352 14.93 7.92 14.13
C ILE A 352 14.44 6.51 14.43
N ALA A 353 14.55 5.56 13.49
CA ALA A 353 14.19 4.16 13.76
C ALA A 353 15.02 3.56 14.92
N LEU A 354 16.32 3.86 14.99
CA LEU A 354 17.17 3.46 16.10
C LEU A 354 16.70 4.10 17.42
N SER A 355 16.48 5.42 17.40
CA SER A 355 16.03 6.16 18.60
C SER A 355 14.63 5.76 19.09
N MET A 356 13.80 5.15 18.25
CA MET A 356 12.47 4.62 18.58
C MET A 356 12.52 3.15 19.05
N ASN A 357 13.68 2.60 19.31
CA ASN A 357 13.91 1.20 19.71
C ASN A 357 13.33 0.14 18.74
N VAL A 358 13.09 0.52 17.47
CA VAL A 358 12.51 -0.39 16.46
C VAL A 358 13.37 -1.64 16.25
N TYR A 359 14.70 -1.49 16.34
CA TYR A 359 15.64 -2.60 16.19
C TYR A 359 15.89 -3.34 17.51
N SER A 360 15.97 -2.66 18.64
CA SER A 360 16.20 -3.27 19.96
C SER A 360 15.03 -4.18 20.38
N ASP A 361 13.82 -3.87 19.94
CA ASP A 361 12.62 -4.66 20.25
C ASP A 361 12.23 -5.62 19.10
N ALA A 362 12.99 -5.62 17.99
CA ALA A 362 12.68 -6.34 16.76
C ALA A 362 11.25 -6.07 16.24
N ASP A 363 10.82 -4.80 16.27
CA ASP A 363 9.49 -4.42 15.79
C ASP A 363 9.42 -4.45 14.25
N VAL A 364 9.16 -5.65 13.72
CA VAL A 364 9.08 -5.90 12.26
C VAL A 364 7.93 -5.18 11.58
N THR A 365 6.88 -4.83 12.33
CA THR A 365 5.75 -4.05 11.79
C THR A 365 6.16 -2.61 11.57
N MET A 366 6.81 -1.99 12.56
CA MET A 366 7.36 -0.64 12.41
C MET A 366 8.49 -0.58 11.37
N MET A 367 9.35 -1.60 11.29
CA MET A 367 10.34 -1.71 10.20
C MET A 367 9.66 -1.66 8.84
N THR A 368 8.56 -2.42 8.66
CA THR A 368 7.77 -2.41 7.42
C THR A 368 7.18 -1.03 7.13
N VAL A 369 6.59 -0.37 8.13
CA VAL A 369 6.06 0.99 7.99
C VAL A 369 7.16 1.96 7.56
N MET A 370 8.29 1.98 8.25
CA MET A 370 9.36 2.93 7.98
C MET A 370 10.05 2.72 6.63
N VAL A 371 10.01 1.50 6.08
CA VAL A 371 10.46 1.22 4.71
C VAL A 371 9.49 1.77 3.68
N PHE A 372 8.21 1.45 3.78
CA PHE A 372 7.27 1.71 2.69
C PHE A 372 6.57 3.06 2.75
N LEU A 373 6.44 3.67 3.93
CA LEU A 373 5.74 4.93 4.12
C LEU A 373 6.36 6.11 3.33
N PRO A 374 7.69 6.37 3.38
CA PRO A 374 8.28 7.44 2.59
C PRO A 374 8.18 7.18 1.07
N ALA A 375 8.35 5.93 0.63
CA ALA A 375 8.21 5.57 -0.78
C ALA A 375 6.78 5.83 -1.28
N ALA A 376 5.78 5.46 -0.50
CA ALA A 376 4.37 5.67 -0.81
C ALA A 376 4.05 7.16 -1.02
N PHE A 377 4.53 8.03 -0.13
CA PHE A 377 4.37 9.47 -0.30
C PHE A 377 5.18 10.03 -1.47
N ALA A 378 6.41 9.53 -1.71
CA ALA A 378 7.18 9.92 -2.88
C ALA A 378 6.43 9.66 -4.20
N PHE A 379 5.81 8.50 -4.32
CA PHE A 379 4.98 8.17 -5.47
C PHE A 379 3.67 8.95 -5.50
N SER A 380 3.05 9.26 -4.35
CA SER A 380 1.83 10.08 -4.27
C SER A 380 2.06 11.49 -4.81
N PHE A 381 3.17 12.14 -4.45
CA PHE A 381 3.53 13.44 -5.01
C PHE A 381 3.82 13.40 -6.51
N ARG A 382 4.44 12.33 -7.01
CA ARG A 382 4.62 12.11 -8.45
C ARG A 382 3.30 11.86 -9.17
N ALA A 383 2.35 11.20 -8.53
CA ALA A 383 1.03 10.94 -9.09
C ALA A 383 0.29 12.22 -9.47
N VAL A 384 0.40 13.26 -8.64
CA VAL A 384 -0.25 14.57 -8.86
C VAL A 384 0.65 15.61 -9.52
N GLY A 385 1.88 15.23 -9.94
CA GLY A 385 2.79 16.16 -10.61
C GLY A 385 3.44 17.20 -9.68
N MET A 386 3.42 17.00 -8.36
CA MET A 386 3.99 17.93 -7.37
C MET A 386 5.39 17.52 -6.96
N TYR A 387 6.34 17.57 -7.89
CA TYR A 387 7.74 17.23 -7.64
C TYR A 387 8.69 18.15 -8.40
N ARG A 388 9.93 18.28 -7.94
CA ARG A 388 10.95 19.09 -8.62
C ARG A 388 11.61 18.31 -9.75
N THR A 389 11.62 18.91 -10.93
CA THR A 389 12.29 18.39 -12.13
C THR A 389 13.56 19.16 -12.44
N GLU A 390 14.37 18.73 -13.40
CA GLU A 390 15.47 19.51 -14.00
C GLU A 390 14.91 20.71 -14.76
N ASP A 391 15.70 21.76 -14.93
CA ASP A 391 15.26 23.13 -15.30
C ASP A 391 14.48 23.31 -16.62
N LEU A 392 14.39 22.29 -17.46
CA LEU A 392 13.68 22.34 -18.75
C LEU A 392 12.46 21.41 -18.83
N VAL A 393 12.15 20.67 -17.75
CA VAL A 393 11.09 19.67 -17.76
C VAL A 393 10.00 20.05 -16.77
N ASN A 394 8.79 20.25 -17.25
CA ASN A 394 7.64 20.46 -16.37
C ASN A 394 7.22 19.13 -15.70
N PRO A 395 6.93 19.15 -14.39
CA PRO A 395 6.45 17.98 -13.70
C PRO A 395 5.09 17.55 -14.28
N GLN A 396 4.98 16.27 -14.61
CA GLN A 396 3.74 15.69 -15.14
C GLN A 396 3.14 14.72 -14.14
N ALA A 397 1.82 14.73 -14.02
CA ALA A 397 1.09 13.73 -13.24
C ALA A 397 1.25 12.34 -13.87
N SER A 398 1.35 11.31 -13.02
CA SER A 398 1.59 9.94 -13.46
C SER A 398 0.66 8.94 -12.78
N VAL A 399 -0.21 8.33 -13.57
CA VAL A 399 -1.09 7.25 -13.10
C VAL A 399 -0.28 6.03 -12.64
N GLN A 400 0.86 5.76 -13.27
CA GLN A 400 1.78 4.71 -12.83
C GLN A 400 2.31 4.98 -11.42
N ALA A 401 2.67 6.24 -11.13
CA ALA A 401 3.10 6.63 -9.80
C ALA A 401 1.97 6.48 -8.77
N ALA A 402 0.72 6.79 -9.14
CA ALA A 402 -0.43 6.56 -8.27
C ALA A 402 -0.61 5.08 -7.92
N ALA A 403 -0.46 4.19 -8.90
CA ALA A 403 -0.53 2.75 -8.66
C ALA A 403 0.63 2.26 -7.77
N LEU A 404 1.85 2.73 -8.00
CA LEU A 404 3.00 2.41 -7.14
C LEU A 404 2.81 2.94 -5.71
N ALA A 405 2.26 4.15 -5.54
CA ALA A 405 1.90 4.69 -4.22
C ALA A 405 0.92 3.76 -3.50
N ALA A 406 -0.15 3.37 -4.19
CA ALA A 406 -1.18 2.48 -3.65
C ALA A 406 -0.60 1.13 -3.23
N LEU A 407 0.26 0.52 -4.04
CA LEU A 407 0.94 -0.74 -3.71
C LEU A 407 1.90 -0.58 -2.52
N CYS A 408 2.60 0.57 -2.39
CA CYS A 408 3.45 0.85 -1.24
C CYS A 408 2.66 1.11 0.06
N PHE A 409 1.43 1.60 -0.01
CA PHE A 409 0.58 1.77 1.18
C PHE A 409 0.02 0.46 1.72
N ILE A 410 -0.05 -0.60 0.91
CA ILE A 410 -0.52 -1.92 1.39
C ILE A 410 0.30 -2.41 2.59
N PRO A 411 1.64 -2.58 2.49
CA PRO A 411 2.43 -3.04 3.62
C PRO A 411 2.40 -2.09 4.81
N VAL A 412 2.26 -0.76 4.59
CA VAL A 412 2.15 0.22 5.68
C VAL A 412 0.88 -0.02 6.51
N VAL A 413 -0.28 -0.10 5.85
CA VAL A 413 -1.57 -0.27 6.54
C VAL A 413 -1.76 -1.71 7.04
N ALA A 414 -1.19 -2.70 6.33
CA ALA A 414 -1.22 -4.09 6.78
C ALA A 414 -0.37 -4.30 8.05
N ALA A 415 0.77 -3.62 8.17
CA ALA A 415 1.61 -3.65 9.37
C ALA A 415 0.94 -2.96 10.55
N GLU A 416 0.43 -1.76 10.32
CA GLU A 416 -0.21 -0.91 11.33
C GLU A 416 -1.55 -0.36 10.81
N PRO A 417 -2.67 -1.06 11.00
CA PRO A 417 -3.96 -0.67 10.46
C PRO A 417 -4.44 0.71 10.90
N GLN A 418 -4.01 1.19 12.09
CA GLN A 418 -4.29 2.54 12.58
C GLN A 418 -3.82 3.65 11.61
N LEU A 419 -2.80 3.39 10.80
CA LEU A 419 -2.28 4.36 9.82
C LEU A 419 -3.23 4.63 8.65
N LEU A 420 -4.28 3.82 8.48
CA LEU A 420 -5.34 4.14 7.53
C LEU A 420 -6.06 5.46 7.90
N LEU A 421 -6.18 5.77 9.20
CA LEU A 421 -6.85 6.98 9.69
C LEU A 421 -6.12 8.26 9.25
N PRO A 422 -4.83 8.47 9.61
CA PRO A 422 -4.10 9.68 9.21
C PRO A 422 -3.87 9.72 7.69
N LEU A 423 -3.79 8.58 7.01
CA LEU A 423 -3.68 8.50 5.56
C LEU A 423 -4.94 9.05 4.88
N MET A 424 -6.12 8.58 5.27
CA MET A 424 -7.39 9.04 4.73
C MET A 424 -7.61 10.52 5.01
N LEU A 425 -7.32 10.99 6.23
CA LEU A 425 -7.42 12.39 6.61
C LEU A 425 -6.48 13.26 5.76
N SER A 426 -5.23 12.83 5.60
CA SER A 426 -4.23 13.55 4.80
C SER A 426 -4.67 13.67 3.33
N PHE A 427 -5.13 12.58 2.71
CA PHE A 427 -5.58 12.64 1.32
C PHE A 427 -6.88 13.43 1.15
N LEU A 428 -7.79 13.42 2.12
CA LEU A 428 -8.98 14.24 2.09
C LEU A 428 -8.61 15.75 2.06
N VAL A 429 -7.65 16.16 2.90
CA VAL A 429 -7.15 17.54 2.88
C VAL A 429 -6.35 17.84 1.60
N PHE A 430 -5.59 16.86 1.09
CA PHE A 430 -4.85 17.01 -0.17
C PHE A 430 -5.78 17.26 -1.36
N LEU A 431 -6.99 16.70 -1.38
CA LEU A 431 -8.00 17.00 -2.40
C LEU A 431 -8.35 18.50 -2.49
N MET A 432 -8.25 19.21 -1.36
CA MET A 432 -8.50 20.65 -1.33
C MET A 432 -7.28 21.45 -1.80
N LEU A 433 -6.07 20.96 -1.52
CA LEU A 433 -4.81 21.65 -1.81
C LEU A 433 -4.31 21.42 -3.24
N VAL A 434 -4.66 20.30 -3.85
CA VAL A 434 -4.24 19.91 -5.21
C VAL A 434 -5.27 20.40 -6.22
N ARG A 435 -4.82 21.06 -7.31
CA ARG A 435 -5.70 21.61 -8.36
C ARG A 435 -6.08 20.57 -9.42
N SER A 436 -5.14 19.70 -9.79
CA SER A 436 -5.28 18.72 -10.88
C SER A 436 -5.22 17.27 -10.39
N HIS A 437 -5.82 16.36 -11.16
CA HIS A 437 -5.78 14.92 -10.90
C HIS A 437 -6.23 14.49 -9.48
N ARG A 438 -7.18 15.21 -8.89
CA ARG A 438 -7.71 14.96 -7.54
C ARG A 438 -8.24 13.54 -7.35
N THR A 439 -8.90 12.99 -8.35
CA THR A 439 -9.50 11.65 -8.30
C THR A 439 -8.47 10.54 -8.11
N THR A 440 -7.22 10.73 -8.57
CA THR A 440 -6.17 9.73 -8.37
C THR A 440 -5.80 9.55 -6.91
N LEU A 441 -5.91 10.62 -6.08
CA LEU A 441 -5.64 10.55 -4.64
C LEU A 441 -6.66 9.67 -3.90
N LEU A 442 -7.94 9.68 -4.32
CA LEU A 442 -8.99 8.85 -3.72
C LEU A 442 -8.78 7.36 -4.00
N LEU A 443 -8.12 7.03 -5.11
CA LEU A 443 -7.87 5.65 -5.50
C LEU A 443 -6.64 5.05 -4.81
N ILE A 444 -5.74 5.87 -4.24
CA ILE A 444 -4.51 5.39 -3.60
C ILE A 444 -4.77 4.52 -2.37
N PRO A 445 -5.68 4.85 -1.41
CA PRO A 445 -5.90 4.02 -0.23
C PRO A 445 -6.69 2.72 -0.51
N LEU A 446 -7.33 2.60 -1.67
CA LEU A 446 -8.27 1.52 -1.97
C LEU A 446 -7.65 0.10 -1.86
N PRO A 447 -6.46 -0.20 -2.42
CA PRO A 447 -5.86 -1.53 -2.29
C PRO A 447 -5.50 -1.87 -0.83
N ALA A 448 -4.99 -0.91 -0.06
CA ALA A 448 -4.69 -1.11 1.35
C ALA A 448 -5.97 -1.44 2.15
N ALA A 449 -7.06 -0.71 1.93
CA ALA A 449 -8.35 -1.00 2.53
C ALA A 449 -8.90 -2.39 2.11
N SER A 450 -8.70 -2.82 0.86
CA SER A 450 -9.14 -4.14 0.39
C SER A 450 -8.36 -5.28 1.06
N VAL A 451 -7.07 -5.11 1.30
CA VAL A 451 -6.23 -6.09 2.04
C VAL A 451 -6.65 -6.18 3.49
N CYS A 452 -6.92 -5.05 4.15
CA CYS A 452 -7.38 -5.00 5.54
C CYS A 452 -8.89 -5.21 5.70
N ALA A 453 -9.62 -5.57 4.64
CA ALA A 453 -11.08 -5.69 4.69
C ALA A 453 -11.61 -6.62 5.80
N PRO A 454 -11.04 -7.81 6.10
CA PRO A 454 -11.50 -8.64 7.21
C PRO A 454 -11.45 -7.90 8.57
N THR A 455 -10.35 -7.21 8.86
CA THR A 455 -10.18 -6.41 10.07
C THR A 455 -11.17 -5.24 10.12
N LEU A 456 -11.34 -4.51 9.00
CA LEU A 456 -12.27 -3.38 8.91
C LEU A 456 -13.73 -3.82 9.06
N VAL A 457 -14.11 -4.93 8.43
CA VAL A 457 -15.48 -5.48 8.55
C VAL A 457 -15.75 -5.95 9.98
N ASN A 458 -14.81 -6.65 10.62
CA ASN A 458 -14.92 -7.07 12.01
C ASN A 458 -15.07 -5.87 12.96
N THR A 459 -14.27 -4.82 12.71
CA THR A 459 -14.32 -3.55 13.44
C THR A 459 -15.71 -2.91 13.43
N VAL A 460 -16.33 -2.84 12.24
CA VAL A 460 -17.66 -2.21 12.09
C VAL A 460 -18.74 -3.13 12.59
N ARG A 461 -18.69 -4.42 12.26
CA ARG A 461 -19.74 -5.39 12.60
C ARG A 461 -19.91 -5.57 14.11
N PHE A 462 -18.83 -5.56 14.85
CA PHE A 462 -18.82 -5.80 16.29
C PHE A 462 -18.36 -4.56 17.09
N ALA A 463 -18.55 -3.36 16.53
CA ALA A 463 -18.14 -2.10 17.18
C ALA A 463 -18.71 -1.93 18.60
N GLY A 464 -19.96 -2.35 18.84
CA GLY A 464 -20.59 -2.32 20.15
C GLY A 464 -19.93 -3.22 21.20
N ALA A 465 -19.19 -4.25 20.77
CA ALA A 465 -18.40 -5.13 21.63
C ALA A 465 -16.94 -4.64 21.81
N GLY A 466 -16.61 -3.44 21.34
CA GLY A 466 -15.27 -2.85 21.49
C GLY A 466 -14.22 -3.33 20.48
N THR A 467 -14.57 -4.15 19.50
CA THR A 467 -13.63 -4.71 18.51
C THR A 467 -12.95 -3.65 17.62
N TRP A 468 -13.50 -2.43 17.54
CA TRP A 468 -12.88 -1.32 16.83
C TRP A 468 -11.46 -1.00 17.32
N ARG A 469 -11.14 -1.36 18.56
CA ARG A 469 -9.82 -1.17 19.18
C ARG A 469 -8.72 -2.02 18.52
N GLN A 470 -9.10 -3.12 17.84
CA GLN A 470 -8.16 -3.96 17.09
C GLN A 470 -7.37 -3.20 16.01
N ILE A 471 -7.90 -2.07 15.53
CA ILE A 471 -7.19 -1.21 14.54
C ILE A 471 -5.88 -0.68 15.13
N PHE A 472 -5.81 -0.48 16.44
CA PHE A 472 -4.63 0.01 17.17
C PHE A 472 -3.70 -1.12 17.65
N GLY A 473 -4.04 -2.37 17.36
CA GLY A 473 -3.22 -3.54 17.65
C GLY A 473 -2.44 -4.02 16.43
N SER A 474 -1.26 -4.60 16.66
CA SER A 474 -0.39 -5.18 15.63
C SER A 474 -0.01 -6.63 15.96
N VAL A 475 0.81 -7.25 15.12
CA VAL A 475 1.40 -8.59 15.38
C VAL A 475 2.28 -8.56 16.64
N ILE A 476 2.98 -7.47 16.84
CA ILE A 476 3.86 -7.27 17.99
C ILE A 476 3.03 -7.31 19.27
N LEU A 477 3.54 -8.02 20.27
CA LEU A 477 2.92 -8.06 21.59
C LEU A 477 3.01 -6.68 22.25
N PRO A 478 1.92 -6.18 22.85
CA PRO A 478 2.00 -4.94 23.60
C PRO A 478 2.95 -5.14 24.79
N SER A 479 3.85 -4.20 24.99
CA SER A 479 4.82 -4.25 26.08
C SER A 479 4.22 -3.67 27.35
N SER A 480 4.23 -4.44 28.44
CA SER A 480 3.87 -3.99 29.78
C SER A 480 4.89 -3.04 30.42
N ALA A 481 6.11 -3.00 29.89
CA ALA A 481 7.18 -2.15 30.43
C ALA A 481 6.95 -0.63 30.28
N HIS A 482 5.93 -0.23 29.55
CA HIS A 482 5.54 1.16 29.38
C HIS A 482 4.19 1.38 30.07
N ASP A 483 4.24 1.64 31.40
CA ASP A 483 3.12 2.05 32.26
C ASP A 483 1.74 1.84 31.62
N GLY A 484 1.21 0.62 31.79
CA GLY A 484 0.06 0.09 31.05
C GLY A 484 -1.30 0.77 31.29
N HIS A 485 -1.29 2.02 31.72
CA HIS A 485 -2.53 2.77 31.92
C HIS A 485 -2.88 3.58 30.66
N PRO A 486 -4.11 3.42 30.14
CA PRO A 486 -4.64 4.33 29.12
C PRO A 486 -4.72 5.71 29.76
N MET A 487 -3.85 6.62 29.32
CA MET A 487 -3.79 7.97 29.83
C MET A 487 -4.38 8.96 28.83
N ILE A 488 -4.88 10.07 29.36
CA ILE A 488 -4.93 11.32 28.58
C ILE A 488 -3.45 11.68 28.33
N ALA A 489 -2.90 11.22 27.22
CA ALA A 489 -1.49 11.35 26.94
C ALA A 489 -1.13 12.81 26.67
N ASN A 490 -0.20 13.32 27.42
CA ASN A 490 0.45 14.61 27.12
C ASN A 490 1.47 14.41 26.00
N LEU A 491 1.87 15.51 25.35
CA LEU A 491 2.91 15.47 24.31
C LEU A 491 4.23 14.93 24.85
N SER A 492 4.58 15.24 26.09
CA SER A 492 5.77 14.69 26.79
C SER A 492 5.72 13.17 26.90
N ASP A 493 4.55 12.61 27.25
CA ASP A 493 4.38 11.17 27.41
C ASP A 493 4.52 10.43 26.08
N ILE A 494 4.00 11.02 25.00
CA ILE A 494 4.19 10.44 23.65
C ILE A 494 5.67 10.45 23.26
N VAL A 495 6.38 11.53 23.51
CA VAL A 495 7.81 11.65 23.21
C VAL A 495 8.61 10.65 24.04
N SER A 496 8.34 10.53 25.35
CA SER A 496 9.03 9.58 26.22
C SER A 496 8.79 8.13 25.81
N ARG A 497 7.56 7.77 25.48
CA ARG A 497 7.20 6.42 24.99
C ARG A 497 7.82 6.13 23.61
N ALA A 498 7.83 7.11 22.71
CA ALA A 498 8.31 6.90 21.35
C ALA A 498 9.85 6.78 21.28
N PHE A 499 10.58 7.50 22.12
CA PHE A 499 12.04 7.59 22.05
C PHE A 499 12.76 6.92 23.21
N GLY A 500 12.07 6.14 24.06
CA GLY A 500 12.67 5.40 25.17
C GLY A 500 13.40 6.28 26.19
N VAL A 501 13.11 7.57 26.21
CA VAL A 501 13.85 8.58 26.96
C VAL A 501 13.78 8.37 28.48
N ALA A 502 12.78 7.61 28.94
CA ALA A 502 12.64 7.29 30.37
C ALA A 502 13.73 6.34 30.90
N VAL A 503 14.37 5.55 30.02
CA VAL A 503 15.39 4.54 30.39
C VAL A 503 16.80 5.13 30.35
N SER A 504 17.01 6.20 29.60
CA SER A 504 18.30 6.85 29.44
C SER A 504 18.45 8.02 30.43
N GLY A 505 19.57 8.11 31.12
CA GLY A 505 19.83 9.15 32.12
C GLY A 505 19.49 10.59 31.68
N GLU A 506 19.30 11.50 32.62
CA GLU A 506 18.77 12.86 32.41
C GLU A 506 19.42 13.65 31.26
N ILE A 507 20.72 13.50 31.03
CA ILE A 507 21.47 14.23 29.99
C ILE A 507 20.93 13.88 28.59
N TRP A 508 20.67 12.60 28.32
CA TRP A 508 20.17 12.13 27.02
C TRP A 508 18.74 12.57 26.75
N GLN A 509 17.94 12.74 27.79
CA GLN A 509 16.58 13.30 27.68
C GLN A 509 16.62 14.74 27.15
N TYR A 510 17.51 15.56 27.69
CA TYR A 510 17.68 16.94 27.22
C TYR A 510 18.25 16.99 25.79
N VAL A 511 19.16 16.10 25.43
CA VAL A 511 19.71 16.01 24.07
C VAL A 511 18.60 15.62 23.08
N ALA A 512 17.82 14.61 23.37
CA ALA A 512 16.71 14.15 22.52
C ALA A 512 15.64 15.25 22.36
N ALA A 513 15.26 15.91 23.45
CA ALA A 513 14.30 17.02 23.44
C ALA A 513 14.83 18.22 22.61
N ALA A 514 16.11 18.56 22.75
CA ALA A 514 16.74 19.64 21.98
C ALA A 514 16.76 19.33 20.48
N MET A 515 17.05 18.08 20.12
CA MET A 515 17.06 17.63 18.72
C MET A 515 15.66 17.62 18.11
N LEU A 516 14.66 17.14 18.84
CA LEU A 516 13.28 17.19 18.41
C LEU A 516 12.79 18.63 18.24
N ALA A 517 13.10 19.52 19.20
CA ALA A 517 12.77 20.93 19.12
C ALA A 517 13.42 21.60 17.91
N LEU A 518 14.68 21.25 17.59
CA LEU A 518 15.37 21.73 16.38
C LEU A 518 14.65 21.29 15.10
N ILE A 519 14.24 20.02 15.00
CA ILE A 519 13.50 19.50 13.85
C ILE A 519 12.17 20.24 13.69
N VAL A 520 11.41 20.44 14.77
CA VAL A 520 10.12 21.15 14.74
C VAL A 520 10.32 22.62 14.33
N LEU A 521 11.32 23.30 14.88
CA LEU A 521 11.64 24.69 14.55
C LEU A 521 12.01 24.83 13.07
N LEU A 522 12.87 23.96 12.56
CA LEU A 522 13.24 23.96 11.14
C LEU A 522 12.04 23.63 10.25
N ALA A 523 11.18 22.70 10.66
CA ALA A 523 9.95 22.42 9.94
C ALA A 523 9.02 23.63 9.92
N ALA A 524 8.90 24.37 11.02
CA ALA A 524 8.11 25.61 11.10
C ALA A 524 8.63 26.69 10.14
N VAL A 525 9.95 26.83 9.97
CA VAL A 525 10.55 27.75 8.99
C VAL A 525 10.05 27.46 7.57
N SER A 526 9.73 26.22 7.22
CA SER A 526 9.23 25.86 5.89
C SER A 526 7.89 26.54 5.54
N LEU A 527 7.09 26.93 6.52
CA LEU A 527 5.81 27.62 6.33
C LEU A 527 5.97 29.06 5.86
N PHE A 528 7.13 29.66 6.12
CA PHE A 528 7.44 31.04 5.71
C PHE A 528 8.10 31.10 4.32
N LEU A 529 8.34 29.96 3.66
CA LEU A 529 8.96 29.88 2.34
C LEU A 529 7.91 29.87 1.22
N PRO A 530 7.70 30.99 0.47
CA PRO A 530 6.56 31.15 -0.43
C PRO A 530 6.51 30.11 -1.58
N PHE A 531 7.68 29.62 -2.05
CA PHE A 531 7.70 28.69 -3.20
C PHE A 531 7.43 27.23 -2.86
N VAL A 532 7.46 26.87 -1.58
CA VAL A 532 7.17 25.53 -1.10
C VAL A 532 5.94 25.48 -0.22
N LEU A 533 5.29 26.61 -0.02
CA LEU A 533 4.20 26.78 0.94
C LEU A 533 3.08 25.72 0.79
N ARG A 534 2.69 25.38 -0.44
CA ARG A 534 1.65 24.38 -0.66
C ARG A 534 2.10 22.99 -0.21
N VAL A 535 3.29 22.57 -0.62
CA VAL A 535 3.84 21.26 -0.27
C VAL A 535 4.19 21.18 1.22
N SER A 536 4.70 22.28 1.79
CA SER A 536 4.95 22.40 3.22
C SER A 536 3.67 22.25 4.03
N ARG A 537 2.56 22.90 3.64
CA ARG A 537 1.25 22.72 4.29
C ARG A 537 0.77 21.30 4.22
N MET A 538 0.95 20.60 3.07
CA MET A 538 0.61 19.19 2.94
C MET A 538 1.41 18.32 3.92
N MET A 539 2.71 18.57 4.07
CA MET A 539 3.55 17.82 5.02
C MET A 539 3.21 18.14 6.48
N TRP A 540 2.79 19.35 6.79
CA TRP A 540 2.28 19.69 8.12
C TRP A 540 0.95 19.00 8.43
N VAL A 541 0.06 18.85 7.45
CA VAL A 541 -1.16 18.04 7.62
C VAL A 541 -0.81 16.58 7.96
N VAL A 542 0.19 16.02 7.26
CA VAL A 542 0.70 14.68 7.58
C VAL A 542 1.22 14.62 9.01
N ALA A 543 2.05 15.59 9.42
CA ALA A 543 2.61 15.63 10.77
C ALA A 543 1.54 15.73 11.86
N ILE A 544 0.55 16.61 11.68
CA ILE A 544 -0.55 16.80 12.64
C ILE A 544 -1.45 15.57 12.68
N ALA A 545 -1.77 14.96 11.53
CA ALA A 545 -2.59 13.75 11.48
C ALA A 545 -1.90 12.57 12.17
N GLY A 546 -0.58 12.43 12.00
CA GLY A 546 0.22 11.42 12.71
C GLY A 546 0.20 11.63 14.21
N LEU A 547 0.44 12.86 14.69
CA LEU A 547 0.40 13.19 16.11
C LEU A 547 -0.97 12.92 16.73
N ALA A 548 -2.05 13.30 16.04
CA ALA A 548 -3.41 13.03 16.48
C ALA A 548 -3.68 11.51 16.59
N THR A 549 -3.14 10.70 15.67
CA THR A 549 -3.24 9.25 15.72
C THR A 549 -2.47 8.67 16.91
N SER A 550 -1.26 9.19 17.22
CA SER A 550 -0.50 8.77 18.40
C SER A 550 -1.23 9.06 19.71
N LEU A 551 -1.83 10.25 19.83
CA LEU A 551 -2.65 10.65 20.99
C LEU A 551 -3.85 9.72 21.13
N LEU A 552 -4.52 9.41 20.03
CA LEU A 552 -5.68 8.50 20.05
C LEU A 552 -5.25 7.07 20.42
N SER A 553 -4.17 6.56 19.87
CA SER A 553 -3.65 5.21 20.16
C SER A 553 -3.27 5.05 21.63
N ALA A 554 -2.63 6.05 22.22
CA ALA A 554 -2.26 6.07 23.65
C ALA A 554 -3.46 5.99 24.60
N ALA A 555 -4.63 6.45 24.15
CA ALA A 555 -5.87 6.43 24.92
C ALA A 555 -6.70 5.14 24.74
N VAL A 556 -6.33 4.27 23.79
CA VAL A 556 -7.09 3.07 23.46
C VAL A 556 -6.44 1.82 24.07
N VAL A 557 -7.19 1.09 24.87
CA VAL A 557 -6.76 -0.22 25.41
C VAL A 557 -6.86 -1.28 24.32
N VAL A 558 -5.78 -2.00 24.06
CA VAL A 558 -5.68 -3.05 23.02
C VAL A 558 -5.47 -4.46 23.58
N ALA A 559 -5.05 -4.55 24.82
CA ALA A 559 -4.86 -5.82 25.53
C ALA A 559 -4.97 -5.61 27.04
N VAL A 560 -4.96 -6.70 27.77
CA VAL A 560 -4.84 -6.72 29.23
C VAL A 560 -3.70 -7.68 29.58
N ASP A 561 -2.78 -7.23 30.40
CA ASP A 561 -1.65 -8.00 30.91
C ASP A 561 -1.81 -8.20 32.43
N ALA A 562 -0.86 -8.93 33.07
CA ALA A 562 -0.84 -9.15 34.52
C ALA A 562 -0.85 -7.83 35.33
N ASP A 563 -0.22 -6.79 34.79
CA ASP A 563 -0.10 -5.45 35.39
C ASP A 563 -1.29 -4.53 35.07
N GLY A 564 -2.24 -4.97 34.26
CA GLY A 564 -3.46 -4.20 33.94
C GLY A 564 -3.69 -3.95 32.44
N ALA A 565 -4.37 -2.85 32.15
CA ALA A 565 -4.76 -2.50 30.77
C ALA A 565 -3.57 -1.92 29.98
N VAL A 566 -3.34 -2.46 28.77
CA VAL A 566 -2.25 -2.05 27.88
C VAL A 566 -2.80 -1.16 26.76
N ALA A 567 -2.19 0.02 26.57
CA ALA A 567 -2.56 0.96 25.52
C ALA A 567 -1.96 0.59 24.15
N GLY A 568 -2.54 1.13 23.08
CA GLY A 568 -2.01 0.98 21.73
C GLY A 568 -0.66 1.68 21.54
N SER A 569 0.12 1.20 20.54
CA SER A 569 1.42 1.77 20.22
C SER A 569 1.31 3.19 19.67
N VAL A 570 2.14 4.10 20.17
CA VAL A 570 2.28 5.48 19.70
C VAL A 570 3.22 5.58 18.49
N LEU A 571 4.08 4.58 18.27
CA LEU A 571 5.15 4.58 17.27
C LEU A 571 4.66 4.81 15.83
N PRO A 572 3.56 4.19 15.36
CA PRO A 572 3.09 4.39 14.00
C PRO A 572 2.71 5.85 13.71
N GLY A 573 1.97 6.49 14.61
CA GLY A 573 1.60 7.89 14.46
C GLY A 573 2.80 8.83 14.58
N VAL A 574 3.76 8.56 15.48
CA VAL A 574 5.00 9.33 15.61
C VAL A 574 5.84 9.20 14.33
N SER A 575 5.96 8.01 13.73
CA SER A 575 6.69 7.83 12.48
C SER A 575 6.07 8.66 11.33
N PHE A 576 4.74 8.71 11.26
CA PHE A 576 4.01 9.54 10.31
C PHE A 576 4.28 11.04 10.54
N THR A 577 4.31 11.48 11.79
CA THR A 577 4.67 12.84 12.22
C THR A 577 6.09 13.19 11.80
N MET A 578 7.05 12.35 12.15
CA MET A 578 8.47 12.59 11.89
C MET A 578 8.78 12.61 10.38
N MET A 579 8.11 11.77 9.58
CA MET A 579 8.22 11.82 8.12
C MET A 579 7.77 13.19 7.59
N GLY A 580 6.65 13.72 8.08
CA GLY A 580 6.15 15.06 7.73
C GLY A 580 7.13 16.16 8.07
N LEU A 581 7.63 16.17 9.30
CA LEU A 581 8.58 17.17 9.81
C LEU A 581 9.92 17.11 9.07
N LEU A 582 10.53 15.93 8.90
CA LEU A 582 11.78 15.76 8.15
C LEU A 582 11.63 16.17 6.67
N SER A 583 10.46 15.95 6.06
CA SER A 583 10.18 16.44 4.71
C SER A 583 10.20 17.97 4.66
N CYS A 584 9.66 18.65 5.68
CA CYS A 584 9.73 20.10 5.81
C CYS A 584 11.18 20.59 6.00
N VAL A 585 11.96 19.92 6.86
CA VAL A 585 13.41 20.20 7.03
C VAL A 585 14.16 20.04 5.72
N CYS A 586 13.84 19.01 4.93
CA CYS A 586 14.42 18.76 3.61
C CYS A 586 14.15 19.94 2.64
N MET A 587 12.97 20.54 2.69
CA MET A 587 12.63 21.72 1.87
C MET A 587 13.46 22.94 2.27
N VAL A 588 13.69 23.13 3.56
CA VAL A 588 14.49 24.24 4.08
C VAL A 588 15.97 24.07 3.71
N ALA A 589 16.54 22.89 3.97
CA ALA A 589 17.95 22.58 3.68
C ALA A 589 18.24 22.51 2.16
N GLY A 590 17.26 22.13 1.37
CA GLY A 590 17.43 21.72 -0.03
C GLY A 590 17.45 22.82 -1.09
N GLY A 591 17.68 24.11 -0.75
CA GLY A 591 17.81 25.18 -1.74
C GLY A 591 16.67 26.17 -1.82
N ALA A 592 15.64 26.06 -0.98
CA ALA A 592 14.65 27.11 -0.80
C ALA A 592 15.31 28.41 -0.32
N VAL A 593 16.36 28.29 0.49
CA VAL A 593 17.16 29.43 1.00
C VAL A 593 17.85 30.20 -0.14
N GLN A 594 18.36 29.53 -1.19
CA GLN A 594 18.97 30.23 -2.34
C GLN A 594 17.96 31.08 -3.14
N ARG A 595 16.70 30.66 -3.23
CA ARG A 595 15.66 31.45 -3.91
C ARG A 595 15.12 32.57 -3.05
N PHE A 596 15.16 32.41 -1.71
CA PHE A 596 14.77 33.47 -0.78
C PHE A 596 15.70 34.69 -0.88
N VAL A 597 17.01 34.47 -1.00
CA VAL A 597 17.99 35.52 -1.22
C VAL A 597 17.73 36.22 -2.57
N MET A 598 17.41 35.51 -3.65
CA MET A 598 17.07 36.10 -4.95
C MET A 598 15.76 36.89 -4.98
N LEU A 599 14.78 36.57 -4.14
CA LEU A 599 13.51 37.32 -4.08
C LEU A 599 13.59 38.61 -3.26
N TRP A 600 14.52 38.71 -2.33
CA TRP A 600 14.73 39.96 -1.59
C TRP A 600 15.48 41.01 -2.42
N GLN A 601 16.20 40.58 -3.44
CA GLN A 601 16.76 41.43 -4.49
C GLN A 601 15.74 41.56 -5.63
N ARG A 602 14.70 42.41 -5.46
CA ARG A 602 13.93 42.89 -6.60
C ARG A 602 14.90 43.69 -7.52
N PRO A 603 14.88 43.44 -8.81
CA PRO A 603 15.56 44.35 -9.75
C PRO A 603 14.75 45.66 -9.78
N THR A 604 15.10 46.57 -8.98
CA THR A 604 14.90 47.97 -9.30
C THR A 604 15.77 48.24 -10.50
N GLY A 605 15.15 48.59 -11.62
CA GLY A 605 15.81 48.69 -12.92
C GLY A 605 16.76 49.85 -12.99
N ASP A 606 17.92 49.73 -12.40
CA ASP A 606 19.11 50.48 -12.76
C ASP A 606 20.32 49.54 -12.56
N VAL A 607 20.91 49.23 -13.69
CA VAL A 607 22.06 48.35 -13.81
C VAL A 607 23.31 49.16 -13.45
N GLU A 608 23.61 49.26 -12.15
CA GLU A 608 24.99 49.34 -11.70
C GLU A 608 25.20 48.33 -10.56
N VAL A 609 25.97 47.36 -10.89
CA VAL A 609 26.22 46.16 -10.14
C VAL A 609 27.07 46.50 -8.92
N GLU A 610 26.49 46.61 -7.76
CA GLU A 610 27.19 46.31 -6.51
C GLU A 610 27.41 44.80 -6.41
N ARG A 611 28.46 44.34 -7.08
CA ARG A 611 28.91 42.94 -7.06
C ARG A 611 29.22 42.39 -5.65
N ASN A 612 29.42 43.27 -4.67
CA ASN A 612 29.89 42.87 -3.34
C ASN A 612 28.75 42.45 -2.38
N GLY A 613 27.58 43.05 -2.46
CA GLY A 613 26.45 42.68 -1.58
C GLY A 613 25.76 41.34 -1.96
N ALA A 614 25.72 41.02 -3.26
CA ALA A 614 25.15 39.78 -3.75
C ALA A 614 26.01 38.54 -3.37
N SER A 615 27.35 38.74 -3.26
CA SER A 615 28.28 37.65 -2.91
C SER A 615 28.16 37.24 -1.42
N THR A 616 28.00 38.20 -0.52
CA THR A 616 27.89 37.94 0.93
C THR A 616 26.60 37.21 1.29
N GLY A 617 25.45 37.55 0.71
CA GLY A 617 24.18 36.85 0.93
C GLY A 617 24.20 35.40 0.42
N ILE A 618 24.86 35.15 -0.71
CA ILE A 618 25.03 33.81 -1.28
C ILE A 618 25.98 32.97 -0.40
N ILE A 619 27.06 33.55 0.10
CA ILE A 619 28.01 32.90 1.00
C ILE A 619 27.34 32.56 2.33
N ALA A 620 26.61 33.49 2.95
CA ALA A 620 25.87 33.28 4.19
C ALA A 620 24.81 32.17 4.05
N GLY A 621 24.08 32.14 2.95
CA GLY A 621 23.10 31.09 2.68
C GLY A 621 23.74 29.71 2.44
N ARG A 622 24.95 29.63 1.84
CA ARG A 622 25.72 28.40 1.70
C ARG A 622 26.27 27.92 3.06
N ALA A 623 26.81 28.85 3.86
CA ALA A 623 27.30 28.54 5.20
C ALA A 623 26.19 28.02 6.11
N ALA A 624 25.04 28.69 6.16
CA ALA A 624 23.87 28.26 6.93
C ALA A 624 23.42 26.84 6.54
N ARG A 625 23.43 26.52 5.24
CA ARG A 625 23.09 25.16 4.78
C ARG A 625 24.11 24.13 5.21
N ILE A 626 25.41 24.45 5.11
CA ILE A 626 26.48 23.52 5.54
C ILE A 626 26.33 23.25 7.04
N VAL A 627 26.14 24.30 7.85
CA VAL A 627 25.93 24.17 9.31
C VAL A 627 24.70 23.30 9.59
N LEU A 628 23.58 23.51 8.90
CA LEU A 628 22.38 22.72 9.07
C LEU A 628 22.60 21.24 8.73
N VAL A 629 23.25 20.96 7.61
CA VAL A 629 23.58 19.57 7.20
C VAL A 629 24.51 18.92 8.20
N MET A 630 25.50 19.65 8.72
CA MET A 630 26.43 19.17 9.77
C MET A 630 25.70 18.88 11.08
N LEU A 631 24.75 19.72 11.50
CA LEU A 631 23.94 19.49 12.69
C LEU A 631 23.09 18.21 12.56
N ILE A 632 22.44 18.02 11.42
CA ILE A 632 21.66 16.80 11.16
C ILE A 632 22.59 15.56 11.10
N ALA A 633 23.76 15.67 10.47
CA ALA A 633 24.72 14.57 10.45
C ALA A 633 25.26 14.24 11.86
N ALA A 634 25.53 15.26 12.68
CA ALA A 634 25.92 15.05 14.07
C ALA A 634 24.83 14.35 14.88
N SER A 635 23.56 14.67 14.63
CA SER A 635 22.43 14.01 15.27
C SER A 635 22.32 12.52 14.88
N VAL A 636 22.59 12.19 13.62
CA VAL A 636 22.63 10.77 13.15
C VAL A 636 23.74 10.01 13.88
N VAL A 637 24.94 10.58 14.01
CA VAL A 637 26.06 9.97 14.70
C VAL A 637 25.75 9.80 16.20
N ALA A 638 25.13 10.82 16.81
CA ALA A 638 24.74 10.75 18.23
C ALA A 638 23.72 9.65 18.49
N SER A 639 22.69 9.52 17.63
CA SER A 639 21.69 8.44 17.75
C SER A 639 22.31 7.06 17.58
N ALA A 640 23.20 6.88 16.61
CA ALA A 640 23.93 5.62 16.43
C ALA A 640 24.85 5.30 17.61
N GLY A 641 25.54 6.32 18.15
CA GLY A 641 26.39 6.16 19.34
C GLY A 641 25.59 5.79 20.58
N PHE A 642 24.41 6.39 20.76
CA PHE A 642 23.51 6.05 21.86
C PHE A 642 23.01 4.59 21.75
N ASP A 643 22.55 4.16 20.59
CA ASP A 643 22.11 2.80 20.32
C ASP A 643 23.24 1.77 20.61
N TYR A 644 24.48 2.11 20.26
CA TYR A 644 25.63 1.27 20.60
C TYR A 644 25.89 1.17 22.12
N VAL A 645 25.75 2.27 22.86
CA VAL A 645 25.92 2.28 24.33
C VAL A 645 24.75 1.54 25.00
N ALA A 646 23.55 1.69 24.49
CA ALA A 646 22.33 1.04 25.00
C ALA A 646 22.19 -0.43 24.60
N ARG A 647 23.12 -0.99 23.83
CA ARG A 647 23.05 -2.39 23.32
C ARG A 647 22.87 -3.46 24.38
N ASP A 648 23.31 -3.22 25.64
CA ASP A 648 23.15 -4.16 26.73
C ASP A 648 21.68 -4.29 27.20
N HIS A 649 20.81 -3.35 26.81
CA HIS A 649 19.36 -3.41 27.02
C HIS A 649 18.61 -4.03 25.85
N ASN A 650 19.35 -4.57 24.88
CA ASN A 650 18.78 -5.16 23.67
C ASN A 650 18.04 -6.45 24.01
N THR A 651 16.77 -6.52 23.65
CA THR A 651 15.93 -7.69 23.94
C THR A 651 15.97 -8.75 22.83
N VAL A 652 16.60 -8.41 21.68
CA VAL A 652 16.66 -9.28 20.50
C VAL A 652 17.60 -10.44 20.73
N SER A 653 17.08 -11.63 20.61
CA SER A 653 17.80 -12.89 20.75
C SER A 653 17.44 -13.86 19.64
N THR A 654 18.12 -14.97 19.58
CA THR A 654 17.81 -16.07 18.66
C THR A 654 17.51 -17.33 19.44
N SER A 655 16.44 -18.02 19.07
CA SER A 655 16.05 -19.30 19.66
C SER A 655 16.43 -20.45 18.75
N ASP A 656 17.34 -21.30 19.23
CA ASP A 656 17.58 -22.64 18.70
C ASP A 656 16.74 -23.66 19.46
N SER A 657 16.31 -23.31 20.70
CA SER A 657 15.44 -24.14 21.53
C SER A 657 13.98 -24.02 21.12
N GLY A 658 13.26 -25.08 21.31
CA GLY A 658 11.81 -25.15 21.09
C GLY A 658 11.27 -26.37 21.81
N LEU A 659 10.02 -26.68 21.55
CA LEU A 659 9.46 -27.93 22.05
C LEU A 659 10.32 -29.12 21.62
N PRO A 660 10.43 -30.16 22.44
CA PRO A 660 11.12 -31.40 22.08
C PRO A 660 10.57 -32.00 20.76
N ILE A 661 11.42 -32.74 20.04
CA ILE A 661 11.06 -33.30 18.72
C ILE A 661 9.78 -34.13 18.82
N VAL A 662 9.60 -34.90 19.90
CA VAL A 662 8.39 -35.73 20.11
C VAL A 662 7.12 -34.87 20.17
N ALA A 663 7.16 -33.72 20.82
CA ALA A 663 6.05 -32.76 20.85
C ALA A 663 5.86 -32.08 19.49
N SER A 664 6.95 -31.73 18.80
CA SER A 664 6.92 -31.20 17.44
C SER A 664 6.30 -32.19 16.44
N ASP A 665 6.67 -33.45 16.49
CA ASP A 665 6.10 -34.51 15.62
C ASP A 665 4.61 -34.71 15.90
N TYR A 666 4.22 -34.61 17.16
CA TYR A 666 2.80 -34.63 17.53
C TYR A 666 2.03 -33.47 16.90
N LEU A 667 2.57 -32.23 16.99
CA LEU A 667 1.94 -31.05 16.40
C LEU A 667 1.86 -31.10 14.85
N ALA A 668 2.85 -31.70 14.20
CA ALA A 668 2.94 -31.81 12.75
C ALA A 668 1.88 -32.76 12.13
N GLN A 669 1.28 -33.66 12.91
CA GLN A 669 0.33 -34.65 12.40
C GLN A 669 -1.07 -34.08 12.10
N ASP A 670 -1.50 -33.00 12.79
CA ASP A 670 -2.81 -32.37 12.56
C ASP A 670 -2.74 -30.89 12.99
N GLU A 671 -3.22 -29.97 12.17
CA GLU A 671 -3.25 -28.55 12.45
C GLU A 671 -4.07 -28.16 13.69
N ALA A 672 -4.98 -29.01 14.14
CA ALA A 672 -5.77 -28.79 15.34
C ALA A 672 -5.05 -29.26 16.63
N ARG A 673 -3.90 -29.95 16.54
CA ARG A 673 -3.17 -30.43 17.71
C ARG A 673 -2.44 -29.30 18.44
N ARG A 674 -2.39 -29.42 19.76
CA ARG A 674 -1.89 -28.37 20.65
C ARG A 674 -1.08 -28.98 21.79
N VAL A 675 -0.09 -28.21 22.27
CA VAL A 675 0.67 -28.47 23.47
C VAL A 675 0.57 -27.24 24.34
N LEU A 676 0.30 -27.41 25.62
CA LEU A 676 0.25 -26.35 26.59
C LEU A 676 1.66 -26.13 27.16
N ALA A 677 2.27 -25.00 26.85
CA ALA A 677 3.52 -24.59 27.49
C ALA A 677 3.19 -23.76 28.74
N VAL A 678 3.76 -24.14 29.88
CA VAL A 678 3.55 -23.48 31.18
C VAL A 678 4.87 -23.06 31.79
N ARG A 679 4.88 -21.91 32.44
CA ARG A 679 6.01 -21.36 33.19
C ARG A 679 5.52 -20.84 34.53
N ALA A 680 6.10 -21.32 35.60
CA ALA A 680 5.85 -20.76 36.92
C ALA A 680 6.62 -19.45 37.09
N ASP A 681 5.91 -18.34 37.22
CA ASP A 681 6.55 -17.00 37.40
C ASP A 681 6.79 -16.70 38.90
N SER A 682 5.90 -17.17 39.78
CA SER A 682 6.04 -17.10 41.22
C SER A 682 5.23 -18.21 41.88
N ALA A 683 5.30 -18.34 43.20
CA ALA A 683 4.49 -19.31 43.94
C ALA A 683 2.97 -19.13 43.79
N GLY A 684 2.54 -17.98 43.38
CA GLY A 684 1.09 -17.67 43.14
C GLY A 684 0.75 -17.26 41.72
N SER A 685 1.71 -17.32 40.79
CA SER A 685 1.50 -16.90 39.40
C SER A 685 2.12 -17.88 38.41
N ILE A 686 1.33 -18.26 37.39
CA ILE A 686 1.72 -19.16 36.30
C ILE A 686 1.34 -18.53 34.96
N SER A 687 2.30 -18.47 34.05
CA SER A 687 2.07 -18.09 32.67
C SER A 687 1.88 -19.33 31.80
N TYR A 688 0.98 -19.27 30.83
CA TYR A 688 0.79 -20.35 29.87
C TYR A 688 0.66 -19.84 28.45
N ASN A 689 1.05 -20.69 27.50
CA ASN A 689 0.88 -20.44 26.08
C ASN A 689 0.44 -21.72 25.36
N VAL A 690 -0.47 -21.56 24.40
CA VAL A 690 -0.93 -22.66 23.56
C VAL A 690 -0.05 -22.77 22.33
N MET A 691 0.78 -23.85 22.28
CA MET A 691 1.76 -24.06 21.22
C MET A 691 1.17 -24.90 20.09
N ARG A 692 1.29 -24.41 18.86
CA ARG A 692 0.92 -25.13 17.63
C ARG A 692 2.13 -25.42 16.74
N THR A 693 3.20 -24.68 16.93
CA THR A 693 4.49 -24.89 16.25
C THR A 693 5.60 -25.16 17.28
N ARG A 694 6.75 -25.62 16.81
CA ARG A 694 7.85 -25.99 17.69
C ARG A 694 8.45 -24.82 18.47
N ARG A 695 8.51 -23.61 17.87
CA ARG A 695 9.28 -22.48 18.40
C ARG A 695 8.42 -21.29 18.82
N GLY A 696 7.18 -21.21 18.43
CA GLY A 696 6.30 -20.11 18.80
C GLY A 696 5.21 -19.89 17.76
N ASP A 697 4.27 -19.04 18.11
CA ASP A 697 3.02 -18.89 17.36
C ASP A 697 2.84 -17.46 16.82
N LEU A 698 3.90 -16.89 16.23
CA LEU A 698 3.81 -15.58 15.57
C LEU A 698 2.67 -15.53 14.57
N ILE A 699 2.42 -16.63 13.85
CA ILE A 699 1.37 -16.71 12.85
C ILE A 699 -0.04 -16.70 13.42
N ASP A 700 -0.22 -17.06 14.70
CA ASP A 700 -1.51 -17.06 15.40
C ASP A 700 -1.79 -15.73 16.12
N SER A 701 -0.92 -14.74 15.99
CA SER A 701 -1.13 -13.41 16.56
C SER A 701 -2.35 -12.75 15.93
N SER A 702 -3.39 -12.51 16.75
CA SER A 702 -4.60 -11.81 16.35
C SER A 702 -4.87 -10.62 17.29
N PRO A 703 -4.72 -9.37 16.81
CA PRO A 703 -5.11 -8.19 17.58
C PRO A 703 -6.59 -8.20 17.97
N ALA A 704 -7.45 -8.74 17.10
CA ALA A 704 -8.87 -8.86 17.36
C ALA A 704 -9.14 -9.75 18.57
N GLN A 705 -8.49 -10.91 18.64
CA GLN A 705 -8.63 -11.82 19.77
C GLN A 705 -8.13 -11.19 21.08
N ARG A 706 -6.99 -10.51 21.06
CA ARG A 706 -6.48 -9.82 22.27
C ARG A 706 -7.48 -8.81 22.82
N VAL A 707 -8.13 -8.05 21.94
CA VAL A 707 -9.19 -7.11 22.31
C VAL A 707 -10.43 -7.84 22.84
N GLU A 708 -10.84 -8.95 22.23
CA GLU A 708 -11.99 -9.74 22.69
C GLU A 708 -11.76 -10.33 24.09
N VAL A 709 -10.56 -10.81 24.36
CA VAL A 709 -10.17 -11.30 25.69
C VAL A 709 -10.18 -10.14 26.70
N ALA A 710 -9.64 -8.97 26.32
CA ALA A 710 -9.58 -7.80 27.21
C ALA A 710 -10.95 -7.25 27.61
N PHE A 711 -11.96 -7.35 26.73
CA PHE A 711 -13.29 -6.75 26.93
C PHE A 711 -14.42 -7.75 27.24
N GLY A 712 -14.07 -8.99 27.67
CA GLY A 712 -15.01 -9.86 28.35
C GLY A 712 -15.87 -10.76 27.44
N ARG A 713 -15.54 -10.97 26.18
CA ARG A 713 -15.89 -12.20 25.50
C ARG A 713 -14.96 -13.31 25.99
N SER A 714 -15.04 -13.61 27.31
CA SER A 714 -14.21 -14.67 27.85
C SER A 714 -14.65 -15.99 27.23
N ASP A 715 -13.78 -16.59 26.50
CA ASP A 715 -13.85 -17.97 26.13
C ASP A 715 -13.84 -18.81 27.43
N ASP A 716 -14.87 -19.59 27.66
CA ASP A 716 -14.97 -20.44 28.86
C ASP A 716 -13.77 -21.42 28.91
N ALA A 717 -13.21 -21.77 27.74
CA ALA A 717 -12.01 -22.58 27.62
C ALA A 717 -10.76 -21.87 28.19
N ASN A 718 -10.57 -20.56 27.96
CA ASN A 718 -9.46 -19.83 28.57
C ASN A 718 -9.57 -19.78 30.10
N LYS A 719 -10.79 -19.63 30.63
CA LYS A 719 -11.00 -19.66 32.08
C LYS A 719 -10.69 -21.05 32.65
N ALA A 720 -11.09 -22.11 31.94
CA ALA A 720 -10.77 -23.48 32.31
C ALA A 720 -9.26 -23.70 32.32
N ILE A 721 -8.54 -23.34 31.26
CA ILE A 721 -7.07 -23.45 31.17
C ILE A 721 -6.40 -22.69 32.32
N ALA A 722 -6.82 -21.45 32.60
CA ALA A 722 -6.25 -20.65 33.66
C ALA A 722 -6.49 -21.29 35.03
N LYS A 723 -7.70 -21.80 35.28
CA LYS A 723 -8.06 -22.52 36.50
C LYS A 723 -7.22 -23.79 36.67
N ASP A 724 -7.14 -24.60 35.65
CA ASP A 724 -6.41 -25.88 35.67
C ASP A 724 -4.90 -25.66 35.85
N CYS A 725 -4.32 -24.64 35.17
CA CYS A 725 -2.91 -24.26 35.37
C CYS A 725 -2.67 -23.80 36.84
N ALA A 726 -3.57 -23.02 37.42
CA ALA A 726 -3.48 -22.56 38.80
C ALA A 726 -3.60 -23.74 39.82
N GLN A 727 -4.46 -24.71 39.54
CA GLN A 727 -4.57 -25.93 40.34
C GLN A 727 -3.30 -26.75 40.30
N LEU A 728 -2.75 -27.01 39.11
CA LEU A 728 -1.47 -27.71 38.91
C LEU A 728 -0.27 -26.99 39.55
N LEU A 729 -0.27 -25.68 39.62
CA LEU A 729 0.76 -24.93 40.33
C LEU A 729 0.69 -25.22 41.86
N SER A 730 -0.52 -25.29 42.45
CA SER A 730 -0.72 -25.43 43.84
C SER A 730 -0.55 -26.87 44.38
N ASN A 731 -1.08 -27.85 43.65
CA ASN A 731 -1.05 -29.28 44.06
C ASN A 731 -1.17 -30.22 42.84
N ALA A 732 -0.90 -31.52 43.06
CA ALA A 732 -1.22 -32.51 42.08
C ALA A 732 -2.74 -32.65 41.91
N ASP A 733 -3.23 -32.53 40.69
CA ASP A 733 -4.65 -32.57 40.36
C ASP A 733 -4.92 -33.34 39.04
N SER A 734 -5.53 -34.49 39.18
CA SER A 734 -5.85 -35.37 38.06
C SER A 734 -7.06 -34.87 37.26
N ASP A 735 -7.97 -34.15 37.92
CA ASP A 735 -9.16 -33.56 37.27
C ASP A 735 -8.73 -32.40 36.36
N ALA A 736 -7.78 -31.56 36.79
CA ALA A 736 -7.20 -30.52 35.94
C ALA A 736 -6.48 -31.10 34.69
N VAL A 737 -5.79 -32.23 34.83
CA VAL A 737 -5.17 -32.94 33.71
C VAL A 737 -6.21 -33.48 32.73
N ALA A 738 -7.33 -34.04 33.29
CA ALA A 738 -8.44 -34.53 32.47
C ALA A 738 -9.13 -33.40 31.72
N ASP A 739 -9.42 -32.28 32.37
CA ASP A 739 -10.04 -31.10 31.76
C ASP A 739 -9.16 -30.55 30.62
N LEU A 740 -7.84 -30.44 30.80
CA LEU A 740 -6.89 -30.03 29.75
C LEU A 740 -6.89 -31.03 28.58
N SER A 741 -6.99 -32.34 28.84
CA SER A 741 -7.11 -33.34 27.80
C SER A 741 -8.42 -33.24 27.03
N GLU A 742 -9.55 -32.94 27.67
CA GLU A 742 -10.86 -32.71 27.04
C GLU A 742 -10.84 -31.46 26.19
N LEU A 743 -10.09 -30.40 26.59
CA LEU A 743 -9.85 -29.21 25.78
C LEU A 743 -9.00 -29.47 24.52
N GLY A 744 -8.41 -30.65 24.39
CA GLY A 744 -7.70 -31.08 23.18
C GLY A 744 -6.18 -30.93 23.24
N PHE A 745 -5.60 -30.72 24.40
CA PHE A 745 -4.15 -30.71 24.56
C PHE A 745 -3.60 -32.14 24.51
N GLY A 746 -2.53 -32.36 23.75
CA GLY A 746 -1.83 -33.64 23.69
C GLY A 746 -0.66 -33.77 24.67
N GLY A 747 -0.29 -32.64 25.31
CA GLY A 747 0.78 -32.63 26.31
C GLY A 747 0.93 -31.26 26.97
N ILE A 748 1.67 -31.28 28.09
CA ILE A 748 2.08 -30.10 28.85
C ILE A 748 3.59 -29.99 28.76
N TYR A 749 4.12 -28.83 28.42
CA TYR A 749 5.54 -28.53 28.44
C TYR A 749 5.86 -27.53 29.52
N VAL A 750 6.56 -27.97 30.57
CA VAL A 750 6.99 -27.11 31.67
C VAL A 750 8.30 -26.49 31.27
N VAL A 751 8.31 -25.17 31.08
CA VAL A 751 9.50 -24.41 30.72
C VAL A 751 10.39 -24.21 31.95
N ARG A 752 11.64 -24.58 31.88
CA ARG A 752 12.65 -24.24 32.88
C ARG A 752 13.19 -22.86 32.53
N SER A 753 12.87 -21.88 33.33
CA SER A 753 13.39 -20.53 33.19
C SER A 753 14.19 -20.15 34.44
N GLY A 754 15.25 -19.39 34.21
CA GLY A 754 15.91 -18.64 35.23
C GLY A 754 17.12 -19.28 35.87
N GLU A 755 18.06 -18.42 36.21
CA GLU A 755 19.22 -18.71 37.03
C GLU A 755 18.90 -18.63 38.53
N ASP A 756 17.72 -18.10 38.85
CA ASP A 756 17.29 -17.83 40.22
C ASP A 756 16.84 -19.12 40.92
N LYS A 757 17.41 -19.34 42.15
CA LYS A 757 17.16 -20.55 42.90
C LYS A 757 15.70 -20.73 43.33
N ALA A 758 15.04 -19.63 43.66
CA ALA A 758 13.62 -19.63 44.03
C ALA A 758 12.73 -20.03 42.85
N GLN A 759 13.04 -19.54 41.66
CA GLN A 759 12.31 -19.89 40.45
C GLN A 759 12.45 -21.38 40.09
N LYS A 760 13.66 -21.95 40.29
CA LYS A 760 13.90 -23.39 40.06
C LYS A 760 13.05 -24.24 41.01
N GLU A 761 13.00 -23.91 42.29
CA GLU A 761 12.22 -24.65 43.27
C GLU A 761 10.72 -24.66 42.94
N ILE A 762 10.16 -23.52 42.48
CA ILE A 762 8.76 -23.43 42.07
C ILE A 762 8.50 -24.23 40.80
N THR A 763 9.44 -24.19 39.84
CA THR A 763 9.33 -24.98 38.59
C THR A 763 9.44 -26.46 38.85
N ASP A 764 10.31 -26.90 39.75
CA ASP A 764 10.46 -28.30 40.17
C ASP A 764 9.22 -28.76 40.94
N GLN A 765 8.61 -27.92 41.76
CA GLN A 765 7.34 -28.19 42.42
C GLN A 765 6.19 -28.38 41.40
N LEU A 766 6.05 -27.46 40.40
CA LEU A 766 5.09 -27.60 39.34
C LEU A 766 5.29 -28.91 38.53
N SER A 767 6.55 -29.25 38.21
CA SER A 767 6.90 -30.48 37.50
C SER A 767 6.55 -31.71 38.33
N SER A 768 6.77 -31.67 39.65
CA SER A 768 6.39 -32.73 40.60
C SER A 768 4.88 -32.91 40.66
N ASN A 769 4.11 -31.81 40.77
CA ASN A 769 2.65 -31.83 40.80
C ASN A 769 2.08 -32.46 39.52
N ILE A 770 2.56 -32.04 38.34
CA ILE A 770 2.14 -32.62 37.06
C ILE A 770 2.49 -34.10 36.96
N SER A 771 3.71 -34.48 37.41
CA SER A 771 4.16 -35.88 37.34
C SER A 771 3.37 -36.78 38.29
N ALA A 772 2.88 -36.24 39.40
CA ALA A 772 2.09 -36.95 40.41
C ALA A 772 0.56 -37.02 40.02
N SER A 773 0.11 -36.27 39.03
CA SER A 773 -1.28 -36.29 38.56
C SER A 773 -1.49 -37.44 37.62
N ASP A 774 -2.56 -38.21 37.83
CA ASP A 774 -2.92 -39.29 36.90
C ASP A 774 -3.23 -38.77 35.50
N GLY A 775 -2.86 -39.55 34.49
CA GLY A 775 -3.09 -39.17 33.10
C GLY A 775 -1.90 -38.43 32.43
N THR A 776 -0.82 -38.22 33.16
CA THR A 776 0.42 -37.66 32.62
C THR A 776 1.51 -38.70 32.46
N GLN A 777 2.33 -38.59 31.44
CA GLN A 777 3.53 -39.40 31.21
C GLN A 777 4.70 -38.49 30.89
N ASN A 778 5.74 -38.53 31.71
CA ASN A 778 6.99 -37.84 31.38
C ASN A 778 7.66 -38.53 30.19
N VAL A 779 7.89 -37.80 29.11
CA VAL A 779 8.46 -38.33 27.87
C VAL A 779 9.89 -37.87 27.67
N VAL A 780 10.16 -36.59 27.87
CA VAL A 780 11.47 -35.96 27.64
C VAL A 780 11.68 -34.88 28.65
N SER A 781 12.86 -34.90 29.31
CA SER A 781 13.33 -33.81 30.16
C SER A 781 14.65 -33.31 29.59
N THR A 782 14.70 -31.99 29.35
CA THR A 782 15.90 -31.25 28.85
C THR A 782 16.24 -30.10 29.79
N ASP A 783 17.38 -29.48 29.58
CA ASP A 783 17.75 -28.27 30.33
C ASP A 783 16.76 -27.10 30.11
N ALA A 784 16.10 -27.07 28.97
CA ALA A 784 15.11 -26.05 28.63
C ALA A 784 13.70 -26.32 29.20
N GLY A 785 13.38 -27.57 29.56
CA GLY A 785 12.06 -27.91 30.09
C GLY A 785 11.74 -29.39 30.03
N THR A 786 10.59 -29.76 30.60
CA THR A 786 10.09 -31.13 30.63
C THR A 786 8.78 -31.26 29.92
N TYR A 787 8.68 -32.24 29.02
CA TYR A 787 7.44 -32.54 28.27
C TYR A 787 6.70 -33.73 28.86
N TYR A 788 5.48 -33.51 29.24
CA TYR A 788 4.53 -34.51 29.73
C TYR A 788 3.49 -34.76 28.65
N ARG A 789 3.37 -36.00 28.20
CA ARG A 789 2.27 -36.42 27.32
C ARG A 789 1.02 -36.66 28.14
N LEU A 790 -0.13 -36.20 27.66
CA LEU A 790 -1.43 -36.51 28.23
C LEU A 790 -1.95 -37.81 27.61
N THR A 791 -2.34 -38.76 28.47
CA THR A 791 -2.97 -40.02 28.04
C THR A 791 -4.45 -39.76 27.86
N ILE A 792 -4.83 -39.49 26.61
CA ILE A 792 -6.22 -39.23 26.25
C ILE A 792 -6.96 -40.55 26.22
N GLN A 793 -7.90 -40.75 27.15
CA GLN A 793 -8.72 -41.95 27.23
C GLN A 793 -9.87 -41.97 26.23
N ASP A 794 -10.37 -40.80 25.81
CA ASP A 794 -11.53 -40.70 24.90
C ASP A 794 -11.41 -39.50 23.95
N THR A 795 -11.03 -39.74 22.69
CA THR A 795 -10.93 -38.74 21.66
C THR A 795 -12.28 -38.11 21.26
N ALA A 796 -13.40 -38.77 21.59
CA ALA A 796 -14.73 -38.26 21.29
C ALA A 796 -15.16 -37.14 22.22
N LYS A 797 -14.54 -37.00 23.39
CA LYS A 797 -14.80 -35.92 24.35
C LYS A 797 -14.00 -34.66 24.12
N GLN A 798 -13.08 -34.65 23.17
CA GLN A 798 -12.27 -33.47 22.88
C GLN A 798 -13.11 -32.32 22.30
N HIS A 799 -13.13 -31.19 22.99
CA HIS A 799 -13.85 -29.98 22.60
C HIS A 799 -13.05 -29.06 21.68
N ILE A 800 -12.40 -29.63 20.63
CA ILE A 800 -11.76 -28.84 19.59
C ILE A 800 -12.84 -28.40 18.59
N ASP A 801 -13.03 -27.10 18.39
CA ASP A 801 -14.02 -26.62 17.41
C ASP A 801 -13.51 -26.75 15.95
N ARG A 802 -13.39 -28.00 15.51
CA ARG A 802 -13.04 -28.31 14.10
C ARG A 802 -14.13 -27.88 13.11
N LYS A 803 -15.39 -27.75 13.58
CA LYS A 803 -16.50 -27.31 12.73
C LYS A 803 -16.39 -25.81 12.44
N GLY A 804 -16.14 -25.01 13.47
CA GLY A 804 -15.94 -23.56 13.32
C GLY A 804 -14.79 -23.24 12.41
N TYR A 805 -13.65 -23.91 12.55
CA TYR A 805 -12.50 -23.75 11.66
C TYR A 805 -12.84 -24.07 10.19
N ARG A 806 -13.40 -25.25 9.91
CA ARG A 806 -13.80 -25.65 8.56
C ARG A 806 -14.81 -24.68 7.95
N GLN A 807 -15.74 -24.16 8.77
CA GLN A 807 -16.71 -23.17 8.34
C GLN A 807 -16.03 -21.83 8.00
N ALA A 808 -15.04 -21.40 8.78
CA ALA A 808 -14.24 -20.20 8.49
C ALA A 808 -13.41 -20.40 7.21
N GLU A 809 -12.79 -21.56 7.05
CA GLU A 809 -11.98 -21.92 5.87
C GLU A 809 -12.82 -21.98 4.58
N SER A 810 -13.99 -22.60 4.61
CA SER A 810 -14.89 -22.75 3.47
C SER A 810 -15.83 -21.55 3.26
N SER A 811 -15.69 -20.49 4.04
CA SER A 811 -16.58 -19.33 4.01
C SER A 811 -16.61 -18.66 2.63
N VAL A 812 -17.82 -18.41 2.13
CA VAL A 812 -18.06 -17.64 0.89
C VAL A 812 -17.48 -16.22 1.00
N TRP A 813 -17.52 -15.62 2.19
CA TRP A 813 -16.96 -14.28 2.44
C TRP A 813 -15.45 -14.27 2.31
N ARG A 814 -14.75 -15.31 2.79
CA ARG A 814 -13.31 -15.47 2.59
C ARG A 814 -12.97 -15.56 1.10
N GLN A 815 -13.68 -16.39 0.36
CA GLN A 815 -13.47 -16.54 -1.08
C GLN A 815 -13.73 -15.23 -1.83
N ALA A 816 -14.84 -14.55 -1.53
CA ALA A 816 -15.19 -13.26 -2.12
C ALA A 816 -14.13 -12.20 -1.83
N TRP A 817 -13.61 -12.13 -0.60
CA TRP A 817 -12.52 -11.24 -0.24
C TRP A 817 -11.24 -11.53 -1.00
N LEU A 818 -10.80 -12.79 -1.08
CA LEU A 818 -9.60 -13.20 -1.80
C LEU A 818 -9.70 -12.86 -3.30
N TRP A 819 -10.85 -13.11 -3.93
CA TRP A 819 -11.08 -12.73 -5.33
C TRP A 819 -11.07 -11.21 -5.52
N CYS A 820 -11.75 -10.47 -4.67
CA CYS A 820 -11.79 -9.00 -4.73
C CYS A 820 -10.39 -8.41 -4.57
N MET A 821 -9.66 -8.84 -3.54
CA MET A 821 -8.28 -8.45 -3.28
C MET A 821 -7.37 -8.79 -4.48
N GLY A 822 -7.47 -10.02 -5.01
CA GLY A 822 -6.68 -10.46 -6.16
C GLY A 822 -6.94 -9.63 -7.41
N ILE A 823 -8.19 -9.31 -7.73
CA ILE A 823 -8.57 -8.46 -8.87
C ILE A 823 -8.03 -7.04 -8.67
N VAL A 824 -8.20 -6.46 -7.49
CA VAL A 824 -7.71 -5.11 -7.18
C VAL A 824 -6.19 -5.07 -7.31
N LEU A 825 -5.48 -6.01 -6.69
CA LEU A 825 -4.00 -6.07 -6.77
C LEU A 825 -3.53 -6.25 -8.21
N ALA A 826 -4.14 -7.15 -8.98
CA ALA A 826 -3.79 -7.37 -10.38
C ALA A 826 -3.99 -6.10 -11.22
N ALA A 827 -5.09 -5.37 -11.02
CA ALA A 827 -5.36 -4.11 -11.72
C ALA A 827 -4.28 -3.05 -11.41
N TYR A 828 -3.93 -2.88 -10.12
CA TYR A 828 -2.90 -1.91 -9.73
C TYR A 828 -1.50 -2.34 -10.18
N CYS A 829 -1.16 -3.63 -10.13
CA CYS A 829 0.09 -4.15 -10.67
C CYS A 829 0.21 -3.91 -12.18
N LEU A 830 -0.84 -4.15 -12.96
CA LEU A 830 -0.85 -3.86 -14.40
C LEU A 830 -0.59 -2.38 -14.70
N VAL A 831 -1.18 -1.48 -13.89
CA VAL A 831 -0.93 -0.04 -14.02
C VAL A 831 0.48 0.33 -13.55
N ALA A 832 1.02 -0.31 -12.54
CA ALA A 832 2.36 -0.05 -11.99
C ALA A 832 3.50 -0.50 -12.92
N LEU A 833 3.30 -1.53 -13.75
CA LEU A 833 4.32 -2.02 -14.68
C LEU A 833 4.88 -0.89 -15.56
N PRO A 834 6.19 -0.83 -15.81
CA PRO A 834 6.76 0.15 -16.72
C PRO A 834 6.19 -0.04 -18.14
N ARG A 835 6.07 1.06 -18.90
CA ARG A 835 5.74 0.95 -20.33
C ARG A 835 6.87 0.20 -21.01
N MET A 836 6.59 -0.95 -21.61
CA MET A 836 7.53 -1.59 -22.52
C MET A 836 7.64 -0.69 -23.76
N ARG A 837 8.68 0.14 -23.83
CA ARG A 837 9.13 0.73 -25.10
C ARG A 837 9.66 -0.44 -25.93
N ARG A 838 9.03 -0.71 -27.06
CA ARG A 838 9.63 -1.58 -28.05
C ARG A 838 10.94 -0.92 -28.48
N HIS A 839 12.07 -1.45 -28.03
CA HIS A 839 13.39 -1.18 -28.59
C HIS A 839 13.40 -1.81 -29.98
N GLY A 840 13.02 -1.05 -30.94
CA GLY A 840 13.06 -1.43 -32.33
C GLY A 840 13.14 -0.16 -33.16
N GLN A 841 14.34 0.43 -33.17
CA GLN A 841 14.85 1.39 -34.16
C GLN A 841 15.91 2.31 -33.54
N GLU A 842 16.95 1.73 -32.94
CA GLU A 842 18.20 2.45 -32.64
C GLU A 842 19.36 1.87 -33.49
N GLU A 843 19.09 1.24 -34.63
CA GLU A 843 20.10 0.89 -35.62
C GLU A 843 19.52 1.13 -37.02
N ALA A 844 19.59 2.39 -37.46
CA ALA A 844 19.73 2.79 -38.89
C ALA A 844 20.20 4.25 -38.92
#